data_e825c32c5f2346fede0b47a5761887bb
#
_entry.id   e825c32c5f2346fede0b47a5761887bb
#
_cell.length_a   1.000
_cell.length_b   1.000
_cell.length_c   1.000
_cell.angle_alpha   90.00
_cell.angle_beta   90.00
_cell.angle_gamma   90.00
#
_symmetry.space_group_name_H-M   'P 1'
#
loop_
_entity.id
_entity.type
_entity.pdbx_description
1 polymer ?
#
loop_
_entity_poly.entity_id
_entity_poly.type
_entity_poly.pdbx_seq_one_letter_code
_entity_poly.pdbx_strand_id
1 'polypeptide(L)'
;MNERVLTPIIESGDFASQVCLVQKWTEESGPPVVVEGLRGSSRALFLSKLIKIQKRPVVIFTADQNRGEILLDDLKYFFRHEKIKCQPCFFPAWELLPYELLSPLNEISGERLDILNRLRTGDPLILVVPLEAGLQTVMPRSVLEKLILPVNIKMSLEREFLEACLSDNGFTRSPLVENRGEFSVRGDIVDFFQPGGVNPVRIEFFGDEVESIREFDVLSQVSIDQLEAVNILPVRELCLSEIEKKHGVEAIKNFAEKNGCDRLALKELLEKTQHLGVFSGMEYLAPFFYSTRESLFDYLHPDSLVVLDERDQLQAKSEQFQNLIDTEYHSVRENGDVAASPEELYLAMDEFNDYVSKFKGCVVLNTLKTSDEEADRTLGLEVKPIPSLAGKFDTFSEQALKWQEDENRVVVVAPTKGQVRRIHELLHDWGLEIDVDLGRISEGFQLITSNQVFIAEHEIFGRTHKHRHRRKPRSQVFLRGLKDLKEGDFLVHIDYGIGLYQRTRELQTGVGGGEFLEILYADDEKLYLPMEGLGLVQKYVGSKETPPPLSKMGGAAWKRQKKKVKEAIQEMAEDLLKLYASRELTKGHAYSHNTILMREFADAFEYEETEDQLKAIEDVEADLEKDKPTDRLICGDVGYGKTEVAMRAAFKVVLDKKQVAVLVPTTILAQQHVQTFRERFHEYPVNIDMVNRFRTPREQKETLAELKKGNVDIIIGTHRLLSKDVKFASLGLIIIDEEQRFGVKHKEKLKKLRNSVDILTLTATPIPRTLHFSLIGVRDLSIIETPPVDRLAVKTFIRKFDEKVIREAIMREVDRGGQVFFVHNKIHSIHSIAAMIRRVVPGVKIDIAHGQLPEHQLERVMKKFMDKEVDLLLCTSIIESGLDIPSANTIIINRADQFGLAQL
;
A
#
# COMPACT_ATOMS: atom_id res chain seq x y z
N MET A 1 18.70 6.58 28.47
CA MET A 1 18.80 8.03 28.39
C MET A 1 17.43 8.58 28.74
N ASN A 2 17.33 9.44 29.75
CA ASN A 2 16.05 10.00 30.18
C ASN A 2 15.45 10.78 29.02
N GLU A 3 14.24 10.42 28.60
CA GLU A 3 13.37 11.26 27.79
C GLU A 3 13.19 12.59 28.56
N ARG A 4 13.96 13.60 28.21
CA ARG A 4 13.57 14.97 28.54
C ARG A 4 12.28 15.26 27.79
N VAL A 5 11.15 15.05 28.47
CA VAL A 5 9.87 15.59 28.00
C VAL A 5 10.10 17.09 27.79
N LEU A 6 10.08 17.51 26.53
CA LEU A 6 10.12 18.93 26.21
C LEU A 6 9.02 19.62 27.03
N THR A 7 9.42 20.59 27.83
CA THR A 7 8.49 21.49 28.55
C THR A 7 7.49 22.07 27.55
N PRO A 8 6.24 22.34 27.96
CA PRO A 8 5.20 22.85 27.05
C PRO A 8 5.75 23.96 26.16
N ILE A 9 5.60 23.79 24.88
CA ILE A 9 6.29 24.57 23.85
C ILE A 9 5.93 26.05 23.94
N ILE A 10 4.76 26.42 24.48
CA ILE A 10 4.32 27.81 24.63
C ILE A 10 3.38 27.92 25.83
N GLU A 11 3.86 28.28 27.00
CA GLU A 11 3.00 28.52 28.19
C GLU A 11 2.60 29.98 28.41
N SER A 12 3.36 30.94 27.89
CA SER A 12 3.08 32.36 28.11
C SER A 12 3.65 33.20 26.95
N GLY A 13 2.82 34.04 26.38
CA GLY A 13 3.23 34.97 25.34
C GLY A 13 2.02 35.53 24.59
N ASP A 14 2.30 36.46 23.72
CA ASP A 14 1.31 37.14 22.90
C ASP A 14 0.49 36.17 22.02
N PHE A 15 1.14 35.09 21.51
CA PHE A 15 0.49 34.06 20.71
C PHE A 15 -0.66 33.34 21.46
N ALA A 16 -0.49 32.97 22.72
CA ALA A 16 -1.54 32.35 23.51
C ALA A 16 -2.72 33.33 23.75
N SER A 17 -2.43 34.61 23.97
CA SER A 17 -3.44 35.66 24.10
C SER A 17 -4.23 35.86 22.81
N GLN A 18 -3.57 35.78 21.66
CA GLN A 18 -4.16 35.86 20.34
C GLN A 18 -5.09 34.67 20.05
N VAL A 19 -4.71 33.45 20.44
CA VAL A 19 -5.58 32.26 20.34
C VAL A 19 -6.80 32.40 21.24
N CYS A 20 -6.64 32.92 22.47
CA CYS A 20 -7.79 33.18 23.37
C CYS A 20 -8.75 34.26 22.80
N LEU A 21 -8.23 35.25 22.08
CA LEU A 21 -9.05 36.25 21.39
C LEU A 21 -9.90 35.59 20.30
N VAL A 22 -9.32 34.76 19.48
CA VAL A 22 -10.05 34.01 18.45
C VAL A 22 -11.11 33.10 19.08
N GLN A 23 -10.80 32.44 20.20
CA GLN A 23 -11.81 31.66 20.95
C GLN A 23 -13.01 32.53 21.32
N LYS A 24 -12.80 33.69 21.95
CA LYS A 24 -13.90 34.58 22.32
C LYS A 24 -14.74 34.96 21.12
N TRP A 25 -14.10 35.35 20.02
CA TRP A 25 -14.82 35.71 18.79
C TRP A 25 -15.66 34.57 18.21
N THR A 26 -15.17 33.31 18.33
CA THR A 26 -15.95 32.14 17.87
C THR A 26 -17.10 31.75 18.76
N GLU A 27 -17.15 32.22 20.03
CA GLU A 27 -18.27 32.04 20.94
C GLU A 27 -19.37 33.10 20.73
N GLU A 28 -19.01 34.25 20.20
CA GLU A 28 -19.91 35.35 19.87
C GLU A 28 -20.53 35.15 18.47
N SER A 29 -21.82 35.37 18.33
CA SER A 29 -22.49 35.37 17.03
C SER A 29 -21.97 36.52 16.17
N GLY A 30 -21.54 36.21 14.94
CA GLY A 30 -21.03 37.23 14.01
C GLY A 30 -20.40 36.59 12.74
N PRO A 31 -19.74 37.41 11.90
CA PRO A 31 -19.08 36.92 10.71
C PRO A 31 -17.94 35.95 11.04
N PRO A 32 -17.49 35.12 10.09
CA PRO A 32 -16.34 34.26 10.29
C PRO A 32 -15.10 35.01 10.81
N VAL A 33 -14.37 34.38 11.72
CA VAL A 33 -13.10 34.92 12.22
C VAL A 33 -12.01 34.60 11.23
N VAL A 34 -11.27 35.61 10.76
CA VAL A 34 -10.17 35.43 9.81
C VAL A 34 -8.84 35.46 10.55
N VAL A 35 -8.01 34.46 10.35
CA VAL A 35 -6.63 34.38 10.88
C VAL A 35 -5.67 34.34 9.71
N GLU A 36 -4.82 35.35 9.62
CA GLU A 36 -3.90 35.55 8.50
C GLU A 36 -2.45 35.42 8.91
N GLY A 37 -1.58 35.07 7.93
CA GLY A 37 -0.13 35.00 8.12
C GLY A 37 0.39 33.67 8.62
N LEU A 38 -0.46 32.65 8.75
CA LEU A 38 -0.04 31.29 9.10
C LEU A 38 0.68 30.60 7.93
N ARG A 39 1.89 30.09 8.18
CA ARG A 39 2.73 29.41 7.17
C ARG A 39 3.21 28.07 7.67
N GLY A 40 3.35 27.09 6.75
CA GLY A 40 3.81 25.75 7.06
C GLY A 40 3.01 25.11 8.21
N SER A 41 3.66 24.37 9.07
CA SER A 41 3.03 23.65 10.18
C SER A 41 2.53 24.56 11.32
N SER A 42 2.72 25.90 11.24
CA SER A 42 2.20 26.85 12.22
C SER A 42 0.66 26.83 12.33
N ARG A 43 -0.03 26.43 11.25
CA ARG A 43 -1.48 26.23 11.24
C ARG A 43 -1.89 25.13 12.21
N ALA A 44 -1.19 24.00 12.17
CA ALA A 44 -1.47 22.89 13.07
C ALA A 44 -1.17 23.26 14.54
N LEU A 45 -0.12 24.03 14.78
CA LEU A 45 0.17 24.58 16.10
C LEU A 45 -0.96 25.49 16.58
N PHE A 46 -1.38 26.44 15.75
CA PHE A 46 -2.50 27.34 16.07
C PHE A 46 -3.79 26.57 16.38
N LEU A 47 -4.15 25.64 15.50
CA LEU A 47 -5.35 24.80 15.67
C LEU A 47 -5.26 23.93 16.93
N SER A 48 -4.09 23.34 17.23
CA SER A 48 -3.93 22.52 18.44
C SER A 48 -4.15 23.33 19.72
N LYS A 49 -3.67 24.58 19.78
CA LYS A 49 -3.92 25.50 20.90
C LYS A 49 -5.40 25.88 21.00
N LEU A 50 -6.03 26.22 19.86
CA LEU A 50 -7.44 26.59 19.82
C LEU A 50 -8.33 25.42 20.27
N ILE A 51 -8.09 24.20 19.76
CA ILE A 51 -8.80 22.98 20.11
C ILE A 51 -8.66 22.64 21.60
N LYS A 52 -7.46 22.78 22.15
CA LYS A 52 -7.21 22.54 23.58
C LYS A 52 -8.07 23.41 24.50
N ILE A 53 -8.32 24.66 24.09
CA ILE A 53 -9.10 25.63 24.89
C ILE A 53 -10.60 25.43 24.71
N GLN A 54 -11.06 25.16 23.48
CA GLN A 54 -12.51 25.19 23.15
C GLN A 54 -13.27 23.96 23.59
N LYS A 55 -12.69 22.78 23.69
CA LYS A 55 -13.31 21.51 24.14
C LYS A 55 -14.60 21.11 23.39
N ARG A 56 -14.84 21.60 22.18
CA ARG A 56 -15.97 21.24 21.32
C ARG A 56 -15.51 20.52 20.05
N PRO A 57 -16.39 19.78 19.34
CA PRO A 57 -16.04 19.15 18.08
C PRO A 57 -15.54 20.19 17.07
N VAL A 58 -14.56 19.81 16.27
CA VAL A 58 -13.93 20.69 15.25
C VAL A 58 -13.90 19.97 13.92
N VAL A 59 -14.32 20.66 12.86
CA VAL A 59 -14.27 20.16 11.49
C VAL A 59 -13.45 21.13 10.65
N ILE A 60 -12.42 20.63 10.02
CA ILE A 60 -11.44 21.39 9.24
C ILE A 60 -11.57 21.00 7.79
N PHE A 61 -12.01 21.90 6.93
CA PHE A 61 -12.08 21.68 5.49
C PHE A 61 -10.79 22.14 4.83
N THR A 62 -10.22 21.26 3.98
CA THR A 62 -9.00 21.50 3.20
C THR A 62 -9.29 21.40 1.71
N ALA A 63 -8.50 22.07 0.87
CA ALA A 63 -8.75 22.17 -0.57
C ALA A 63 -8.74 20.77 -1.25
N ASP A 64 -7.82 19.90 -0.84
CA ASP A 64 -7.69 18.55 -1.40
C ASP A 64 -7.21 17.56 -0.33
N GLN A 65 -7.19 16.28 -0.71
CA GLN A 65 -6.82 15.18 0.15
C GLN A 65 -5.37 15.30 0.64
N ASN A 66 -4.41 15.62 -0.24
CA ASN A 66 -3.01 15.72 0.11
C ASN A 66 -2.76 16.79 1.19
N ARG A 67 -3.41 17.95 1.04
CA ARG A 67 -3.31 19.04 2.03
C ARG A 67 -3.95 18.65 3.37
N GLY A 68 -5.06 17.91 3.32
CA GLY A 68 -5.71 17.37 4.53
C GLY A 68 -4.84 16.38 5.29
N GLU A 69 -4.14 15.51 4.58
CA GLU A 69 -3.24 14.53 5.17
C GLU A 69 -2.00 15.17 5.80
N ILE A 70 -1.41 16.13 5.10
CA ILE A 70 -0.31 16.95 5.62
C ILE A 70 -0.72 17.62 6.93
N LEU A 71 -1.87 18.30 6.94
CA LEU A 71 -2.39 18.95 8.13
C LEU A 71 -2.68 17.96 9.27
N LEU A 72 -3.20 16.78 8.93
CA LEU A 72 -3.47 15.72 9.90
C LEU A 72 -2.18 15.25 10.61
N ASP A 73 -1.10 15.05 9.88
CA ASP A 73 0.18 14.61 10.44
C ASP A 73 0.82 15.72 11.30
N ASP A 74 0.77 16.96 10.83
CA ASP A 74 1.19 18.12 11.62
C ASP A 74 0.38 18.25 12.92
N LEU A 75 -0.96 18.04 12.86
CA LEU A 75 -1.83 18.07 14.05
C LEU A 75 -1.46 16.95 15.04
N LYS A 76 -1.17 15.73 14.57
CA LYS A 76 -0.76 14.63 15.47
C LYS A 76 0.50 14.96 16.25
N TYR A 77 1.47 15.63 15.59
CA TYR A 77 2.69 16.09 16.25
C TYR A 77 2.37 17.08 17.38
N PHE A 78 1.65 18.15 17.08
CA PHE A 78 1.35 19.19 18.09
C PHE A 78 0.37 18.70 19.16
N PHE A 79 -0.57 17.78 18.85
CA PHE A 79 -1.48 17.20 19.87
C PHE A 79 -0.73 16.40 20.92
N ARG A 80 0.32 15.67 20.52
CA ARG A 80 1.19 14.95 21.47
C ARG A 80 1.84 15.94 22.43
N HIS A 81 2.35 17.06 21.94
CA HIS A 81 3.00 18.10 22.76
C HIS A 81 2.01 18.85 23.65
N GLU A 82 0.85 19.14 23.14
CA GLU A 82 -0.21 19.81 23.92
C GLU A 82 -0.96 18.86 24.84
N LYS A 83 -0.63 17.56 24.83
CA LYS A 83 -1.27 16.50 25.63
C LYS A 83 -2.78 16.41 25.38
N ILE A 84 -3.20 16.62 24.13
CA ILE A 84 -4.58 16.45 23.70
C ILE A 84 -4.83 14.95 23.53
N LYS A 85 -5.80 14.42 24.28
CA LYS A 85 -6.09 12.97 24.26
C LYS A 85 -6.87 12.53 23.03
N CYS A 86 -7.69 13.41 22.47
CA CYS A 86 -8.46 13.12 21.27
C CYS A 86 -7.50 13.09 20.06
N GLN A 87 -7.58 12.01 19.28
CA GLN A 87 -6.80 11.92 18.04
C GLN A 87 -7.59 12.55 16.89
N PRO A 88 -6.93 13.34 16.02
CA PRO A 88 -7.59 13.86 14.84
C PRO A 88 -7.88 12.73 13.85
N CYS A 89 -9.08 12.78 13.25
CA CYS A 89 -9.58 11.80 12.28
C CYS A 89 -9.60 12.41 10.88
N PHE A 90 -9.49 11.57 9.86
CA PHE A 90 -9.55 11.98 8.47
C PHE A 90 -10.77 11.38 7.79
N PHE A 91 -11.61 12.20 7.17
CA PHE A 91 -12.77 11.75 6.39
C PHE A 91 -12.39 11.73 4.91
N PRO A 92 -12.00 10.58 4.34
CA PRO A 92 -11.43 10.53 2.99
C PRO A 92 -12.48 10.76 1.90
N ALA A 93 -12.05 11.27 0.73
CA ALA A 93 -12.81 11.20 -0.51
C ALA A 93 -12.77 9.78 -1.10
N TRP A 94 -13.69 9.45 -2.01
CA TRP A 94 -13.75 8.10 -2.61
C TRP A 94 -12.55 7.73 -3.50
N GLU A 95 -11.69 8.67 -3.87
CA GLU A 95 -10.55 8.50 -4.79
C GLU A 95 -10.94 7.95 -6.18
N LEU A 96 -12.15 8.17 -6.59
CA LEU A 96 -12.71 7.82 -7.89
C LEU A 96 -13.06 9.09 -8.67
N LEU A 97 -13.04 9.00 -10.00
CA LEU A 97 -13.66 10.03 -10.82
C LEU A 97 -15.17 9.99 -10.64
N PRO A 98 -15.85 11.15 -10.68
CA PRO A 98 -17.31 11.17 -10.69
C PRO A 98 -17.87 10.26 -11.77
N TYR A 99 -18.93 9.52 -11.46
CA TYR A 99 -19.60 8.58 -12.37
C TYR A 99 -18.75 7.44 -12.93
N GLU A 100 -17.58 7.17 -12.35
CA GLU A 100 -16.77 6.01 -12.71
C GLU A 100 -17.50 4.71 -12.34
N LEU A 101 -17.47 3.70 -13.25
CA LEU A 101 -18.12 2.40 -13.03
C LEU A 101 -17.32 1.50 -12.06
N LEU A 102 -16.71 2.10 -11.05
CA LEU A 102 -15.98 1.43 -9.99
C LEU A 102 -16.60 1.83 -8.65
N SER A 103 -16.55 0.93 -7.69
CA SER A 103 -16.89 1.24 -6.30
C SER A 103 -15.64 1.67 -5.51
N PRO A 104 -15.79 2.52 -4.49
CA PRO A 104 -14.71 2.85 -3.57
C PRO A 104 -14.13 1.58 -2.93
N LEU A 105 -12.88 1.66 -2.53
CA LEU A 105 -12.27 0.58 -1.76
C LEU A 105 -13.02 0.38 -0.44
N ASN A 106 -13.17 -0.88 -0.01
CA ASN A 106 -13.87 -1.21 1.24
C ASN A 106 -13.26 -0.47 2.44
N GLU A 107 -11.92 -0.26 2.43
CA GLU A 107 -11.22 0.49 3.47
C GLU A 107 -11.70 1.95 3.54
N ILE A 108 -11.85 2.62 2.41
CA ILE A 108 -12.32 4.01 2.34
C ILE A 108 -13.76 4.10 2.84
N SER A 109 -14.65 3.25 2.32
CA SER A 109 -16.05 3.19 2.76
C SER A 109 -16.15 2.88 4.24
N GLY A 110 -15.31 1.96 4.75
CA GLY A 110 -15.28 1.58 6.15
C GLY A 110 -14.81 2.71 7.08
N GLU A 111 -13.75 3.45 6.70
CA GLU A 111 -13.29 4.63 7.44
C GLU A 111 -14.38 5.72 7.50
N ARG A 112 -15.05 5.99 6.39
CA ARG A 112 -16.16 6.97 6.32
C ARG A 112 -17.33 6.54 7.19
N LEU A 113 -17.76 5.28 7.09
CA LEU A 113 -18.87 4.73 7.88
C LEU A 113 -18.56 4.70 9.39
N ASP A 114 -17.33 4.39 9.78
CA ASP A 114 -16.91 4.47 11.18
C ASP A 114 -17.03 5.90 11.72
N ILE A 115 -16.54 6.88 10.95
CA ILE A 115 -16.64 8.30 11.33
C ILE A 115 -18.10 8.75 11.40
N LEU A 116 -18.93 8.40 10.41
CA LEU A 116 -20.36 8.72 10.40
C LEU A 116 -21.09 8.12 11.63
N ASN A 117 -20.75 6.87 11.99
CA ASN A 117 -21.29 6.25 13.18
C ASN A 117 -20.86 6.97 14.46
N ARG A 118 -19.59 7.34 14.59
CA ARG A 118 -19.08 8.10 15.75
C ARG A 118 -19.69 9.48 15.84
N LEU A 119 -19.88 10.18 14.73
CA LEU A 119 -20.61 11.45 14.69
C LEU A 119 -22.07 11.28 15.12
N ARG A 120 -22.74 10.21 14.68
CA ARG A 120 -24.10 9.87 15.06
C ARG A 120 -24.25 9.62 16.55
N THR A 121 -23.27 8.95 17.18
CA THR A 121 -23.27 8.68 18.63
C THR A 121 -22.90 9.90 19.47
N GLY A 122 -22.50 11.01 18.84
CA GLY A 122 -22.17 12.26 19.50
C GLY A 122 -20.74 12.31 20.04
N ASP A 123 -19.84 11.49 19.53
CA ASP A 123 -18.44 11.55 19.90
C ASP A 123 -17.83 12.90 19.51
N PRO A 124 -17.13 13.59 20.42
CA PRO A 124 -16.47 14.85 20.11
C PRO A 124 -15.24 14.61 19.22
N LEU A 125 -15.43 14.64 17.91
CA LEU A 125 -14.36 14.41 16.95
C LEU A 125 -13.66 15.70 16.53
N ILE A 126 -12.36 15.56 16.18
CA ILE A 126 -11.60 16.56 15.46
C ILE A 126 -11.39 15.96 14.06
N LEU A 127 -12.08 16.54 13.09
CA LEU A 127 -12.21 15.94 11.75
C LEU A 127 -11.52 16.81 10.72
N VAL A 128 -10.66 16.22 9.90
CA VAL A 128 -10.08 16.84 8.70
C VAL A 128 -10.78 16.27 7.48
N VAL A 129 -11.32 17.14 6.63
CA VAL A 129 -12.18 16.79 5.51
C VAL A 129 -11.68 17.49 4.24
N PRO A 130 -11.24 16.74 3.21
CA PRO A 130 -11.02 17.31 1.89
C PRO A 130 -12.33 17.84 1.31
N LEU A 131 -12.29 18.94 0.58
CA LEU A 131 -13.50 19.58 0.03
C LEU A 131 -14.33 18.60 -0.79
N GLU A 132 -13.69 17.77 -1.61
CA GLU A 132 -14.38 16.76 -2.43
C GLU A 132 -15.23 15.80 -1.59
N ALA A 133 -14.73 15.40 -0.41
CA ALA A 133 -15.48 14.57 0.54
C ALA A 133 -16.59 15.34 1.25
N GLY A 134 -16.37 16.63 1.54
CA GLY A 134 -17.34 17.51 2.18
C GLY A 134 -18.51 17.91 1.28
N LEU A 135 -18.27 17.97 -0.03
CA LEU A 135 -19.33 18.24 -1.02
C LEU A 135 -20.15 17.00 -1.37
N GLN A 136 -19.66 15.80 -1.07
CA GLN A 136 -20.33 14.54 -1.41
C GLN A 136 -21.47 14.22 -0.46
N THR A 137 -22.60 13.73 -0.99
CA THR A 137 -23.68 13.18 -0.19
C THR A 137 -23.24 11.86 0.47
N VAL A 138 -23.79 11.57 1.64
CA VAL A 138 -23.45 10.38 2.43
C VAL A 138 -24.69 9.50 2.65
N MET A 139 -24.49 8.29 3.15
CA MET A 139 -25.60 7.42 3.57
C MET A 139 -26.48 8.16 4.58
N PRO A 140 -27.83 8.17 4.41
CA PRO A 140 -28.72 8.83 5.37
C PRO A 140 -28.61 8.23 6.78
N ARG A 141 -28.64 9.10 7.79
CA ARG A 141 -28.51 8.73 9.20
C ARG A 141 -29.51 7.64 9.64
N SER A 142 -30.75 7.75 9.16
CA SER A 142 -31.81 6.78 9.44
C SER A 142 -31.58 5.41 8.82
N VAL A 143 -30.85 5.35 7.69
CA VAL A 143 -30.45 4.09 7.03
C VAL A 143 -29.29 3.47 7.79
N LEU A 144 -28.25 4.26 8.07
CA LEU A 144 -27.09 3.77 8.82
C LEU A 144 -27.50 3.18 10.17
N GLU A 145 -28.41 3.84 10.89
CA GLU A 145 -28.90 3.38 12.20
C GLU A 145 -29.58 2.00 12.15
N LYS A 146 -30.29 1.69 11.07
CA LYS A 146 -30.94 0.39 10.88
C LYS A 146 -29.96 -0.73 10.54
N LEU A 147 -28.84 -0.40 9.90
CA LEU A 147 -27.83 -1.36 9.45
C LEU A 147 -26.82 -1.72 10.55
N ILE A 148 -26.71 -0.88 11.59
CA ILE A 148 -25.79 -1.15 12.69
C ILE A 148 -26.37 -2.23 13.60
N LEU A 149 -25.60 -3.31 13.79
CA LEU A 149 -25.93 -4.37 14.74
C LEU A 149 -24.96 -4.33 15.93
N PRO A 150 -25.40 -3.85 17.11
CA PRO A 150 -24.60 -3.95 18.32
C PRO A 150 -24.65 -5.38 18.86
N VAL A 151 -23.47 -5.98 19.12
CA VAL A 151 -23.33 -7.33 19.69
C VAL A 151 -22.54 -7.21 20.98
N ASN A 152 -23.07 -7.78 22.07
CA ASN A 152 -22.44 -7.78 23.39
C ASN A 152 -22.28 -9.22 23.91
N ILE A 153 -21.31 -9.45 24.77
CA ILE A 153 -21.17 -10.74 25.49
C ILE A 153 -22.45 -11.01 26.28
N LYS A 154 -22.90 -12.28 26.29
CA LYS A 154 -24.16 -12.77 26.91
C LYS A 154 -25.45 -12.24 26.26
N MET A 155 -25.36 -11.65 25.10
CA MET A 155 -26.53 -11.31 24.30
C MET A 155 -27.14 -12.57 23.71
N SER A 156 -28.46 -12.69 23.77
CA SER A 156 -29.18 -13.74 23.01
C SER A 156 -29.31 -13.28 21.56
N LEU A 157 -28.64 -13.98 20.65
CA LEU A 157 -28.58 -13.67 19.23
C LEU A 157 -28.49 -14.98 18.45
N GLU A 158 -29.49 -15.26 17.62
CA GLU A 158 -29.44 -16.42 16.73
C GLU A 158 -28.29 -16.26 15.71
N ARG A 159 -27.47 -17.29 15.57
CA ARG A 159 -26.33 -17.27 14.65
C ARG A 159 -26.76 -17.01 13.20
N GLU A 160 -27.84 -17.67 12.74
CA GLU A 160 -28.41 -17.51 11.40
C GLU A 160 -28.87 -16.07 11.14
N PHE A 161 -29.38 -15.38 12.16
CA PHE A 161 -29.73 -13.95 12.09
C PHE A 161 -28.47 -13.11 11.89
N LEU A 162 -27.38 -13.39 12.62
CA LEU A 162 -26.10 -12.70 12.44
C LEU A 162 -25.55 -12.92 11.02
N GLU A 163 -25.60 -14.14 10.49
CA GLU A 163 -25.17 -14.45 9.12
C GLU A 163 -25.97 -13.66 8.08
N ALA A 164 -27.29 -13.59 8.24
CA ALA A 164 -28.16 -12.81 7.37
C ALA A 164 -27.81 -11.31 7.43
N CYS A 165 -27.65 -10.75 8.63
CA CYS A 165 -27.26 -9.36 8.82
C CYS A 165 -25.90 -9.04 8.20
N LEU A 166 -24.90 -9.90 8.33
CA LEU A 166 -23.60 -9.71 7.69
C LEU A 166 -23.74 -9.70 6.16
N SER A 167 -24.53 -10.60 5.60
CA SER A 167 -24.77 -10.64 4.16
C SER A 167 -25.51 -9.41 3.66
N ASP A 168 -26.53 -8.94 4.37
CA ASP A 168 -27.33 -7.75 4.05
C ASP A 168 -26.46 -6.47 4.17
N ASN A 169 -25.53 -6.44 5.10
CA ASN A 169 -24.54 -5.38 5.28
C ASN A 169 -23.41 -5.39 4.25
N GLY A 170 -23.46 -6.31 3.27
CA GLY A 170 -22.52 -6.37 2.15
C GLY A 170 -21.23 -7.16 2.42
N PHE A 171 -21.14 -7.90 3.53
CA PHE A 171 -20.03 -8.82 3.75
C PHE A 171 -20.12 -10.01 2.80
N THR A 172 -18.98 -10.46 2.32
CA THR A 172 -18.86 -11.61 1.45
C THR A 172 -18.50 -12.85 2.27
N ARG A 173 -19.26 -13.93 2.14
CA ARG A 173 -18.96 -15.20 2.82
C ARG A 173 -17.69 -15.81 2.25
N SER A 174 -16.76 -16.20 3.11
CA SER A 174 -15.48 -16.81 2.77
C SER A 174 -15.22 -18.01 3.69
N PRO A 175 -14.52 -19.08 3.24
CA PRO A 175 -14.13 -20.19 4.11
C PRO A 175 -13.24 -19.76 5.27
N LEU A 176 -12.44 -18.71 5.08
CA LEU A 176 -11.55 -18.11 6.06
C LEU A 176 -11.57 -16.59 5.87
N VAL A 177 -11.58 -15.83 6.95
CA VAL A 177 -11.55 -14.37 6.91
C VAL A 177 -10.10 -13.90 6.74
N GLU A 178 -9.83 -13.30 5.59
CA GLU A 178 -8.51 -12.78 5.23
C GLU A 178 -8.56 -11.31 4.82
N ASN A 179 -9.68 -10.88 4.20
CA ASN A 179 -9.83 -9.53 3.69
C ASN A 179 -10.94 -8.78 4.44
N ARG A 180 -10.85 -7.47 4.44
CA ARG A 180 -11.90 -6.59 4.96
C ARG A 180 -13.18 -6.75 4.16
N GLY A 181 -14.31 -6.83 4.86
CA GLY A 181 -15.61 -7.11 4.28
C GLY A 181 -15.89 -8.57 4.03
N GLU A 182 -15.09 -9.49 4.58
CA GLU A 182 -15.36 -10.93 4.56
C GLU A 182 -15.90 -11.41 5.89
N PHE A 183 -16.70 -12.51 5.85
CA PHE A 183 -17.08 -13.25 7.05
C PHE A 183 -17.02 -14.77 6.79
N SER A 184 -16.82 -15.53 7.84
CA SER A 184 -16.74 -16.99 7.82
C SER A 184 -17.53 -17.57 8.98
N VAL A 185 -18.20 -18.70 8.74
CA VAL A 185 -18.96 -19.43 9.76
C VAL A 185 -18.40 -20.85 9.86
N ARG A 186 -18.00 -21.25 11.06
CA ARG A 186 -17.38 -22.54 11.34
C ARG A 186 -17.93 -23.11 12.65
N GLY A 187 -18.93 -23.98 12.58
CA GLY A 187 -19.62 -24.49 13.77
C GLY A 187 -20.28 -23.35 14.53
N ASP A 188 -19.93 -23.20 15.80
CA ASP A 188 -20.47 -22.16 16.67
C ASP A 188 -19.63 -20.87 16.66
N ILE A 189 -18.77 -20.68 15.63
CA ILE A 189 -17.89 -19.52 15.50
C ILE A 189 -18.28 -18.75 14.24
N VAL A 190 -18.44 -17.43 14.40
CA VAL A 190 -18.58 -16.46 13.30
C VAL A 190 -17.41 -15.49 13.35
N ASP A 191 -16.60 -15.54 12.31
CA ASP A 191 -15.49 -14.61 12.09
C ASP A 191 -15.89 -13.57 11.05
N PHE A 192 -15.56 -12.29 11.27
CA PHE A 192 -15.76 -11.24 10.26
C PHE A 192 -14.69 -10.15 10.36
N PHE A 193 -14.39 -9.50 9.24
CA PHE A 193 -13.44 -8.41 9.19
C PHE A 193 -14.13 -7.12 8.76
N GLN A 194 -14.40 -6.26 9.73
CA GLN A 194 -15.03 -4.96 9.49
C GLN A 194 -14.12 -4.05 8.66
N PRO A 195 -14.61 -3.34 7.63
CA PRO A 195 -13.78 -2.52 6.76
C PRO A 195 -12.96 -1.45 7.48
N GLY A 196 -13.55 -0.75 8.46
CA GLY A 196 -12.86 0.23 9.31
C GLY A 196 -12.02 -0.39 10.45
N GLY A 197 -12.17 -1.69 10.73
CA GLY A 197 -11.47 -2.39 11.80
C GLY A 197 -9.97 -2.56 11.58
N VAL A 198 -9.20 -2.59 12.66
CA VAL A 198 -7.76 -2.89 12.60
C VAL A 198 -7.54 -4.41 12.48
N ASN A 199 -8.25 -5.20 13.26
CA ASN A 199 -8.22 -6.65 13.28
C ASN A 199 -9.59 -7.23 12.97
N PRO A 200 -9.68 -8.46 12.43
CA PRO A 200 -10.95 -9.18 12.35
C PRO A 200 -11.44 -9.60 13.73
N VAL A 201 -12.74 -9.80 13.83
CA VAL A 201 -13.44 -10.16 15.05
C VAL A 201 -13.99 -11.58 14.95
N ARG A 202 -13.85 -12.34 16.02
CA ARG A 202 -14.40 -13.67 16.23
C ARG A 202 -15.46 -13.62 17.30
N ILE A 203 -16.65 -14.11 16.97
CA ILE A 203 -17.75 -14.29 17.91
C ILE A 203 -17.95 -15.79 18.10
N GLU A 204 -17.89 -16.25 19.35
CA GLU A 204 -18.19 -17.64 19.72
C GLU A 204 -19.56 -17.70 20.37
N PHE A 205 -20.34 -18.69 19.95
CA PHE A 205 -21.69 -18.91 20.45
C PHE A 205 -21.76 -20.16 21.32
N PHE A 206 -22.61 -20.12 22.34
CA PHE A 206 -23.08 -21.28 23.07
C PHE A 206 -24.60 -21.38 22.91
N GLY A 207 -25.04 -22.16 21.95
CA GLY A 207 -26.43 -22.13 21.47
C GLY A 207 -26.73 -20.76 20.82
N ASP A 208 -27.75 -20.06 21.31
CA ASP A 208 -28.14 -18.72 20.86
C ASP A 208 -27.57 -17.61 21.75
N GLU A 209 -26.60 -17.88 22.59
CA GLU A 209 -25.96 -16.89 23.45
C GLU A 209 -24.53 -16.60 22.97
N VAL A 210 -24.15 -15.31 22.90
CA VAL A 210 -22.79 -14.89 22.60
C VAL A 210 -21.90 -15.17 23.81
N GLU A 211 -21.02 -16.17 23.71
CA GLU A 211 -20.12 -16.56 24.80
C GLU A 211 -18.90 -15.67 24.87
N SER A 212 -18.27 -15.37 23.72
CA SER A 212 -17.08 -14.52 23.68
C SER A 212 -16.98 -13.72 22.40
N ILE A 213 -16.35 -12.53 22.49
CA ILE A 213 -16.00 -11.68 21.35
C ILE A 213 -14.50 -11.40 21.44
N ARG A 214 -13.74 -11.69 20.39
CA ARG A 214 -12.27 -11.54 20.40
C ARG A 214 -11.78 -10.96 19.08
N GLU A 215 -10.76 -10.12 19.15
CA GLU A 215 -9.94 -9.81 17.97
C GLU A 215 -8.94 -10.93 17.71
N PHE A 216 -8.62 -11.18 16.44
CA PHE A 216 -7.62 -12.16 16.07
C PHE A 216 -6.71 -11.67 14.95
N ASP A 217 -5.52 -12.24 14.87
CA ASP A 217 -4.57 -11.94 13.80
C ASP A 217 -4.90 -12.69 12.52
N VAL A 218 -4.97 -11.97 11.39
CA VAL A 218 -5.35 -12.53 10.08
C VAL A 218 -4.44 -13.67 9.65
N LEU A 219 -3.14 -13.57 9.91
CA LEU A 219 -2.14 -14.51 9.40
C LEU A 219 -2.07 -15.78 10.25
N SER A 220 -1.96 -15.61 11.56
CA SER A 220 -1.86 -16.74 12.49
C SER A 220 -3.21 -17.32 12.89
N GLN A 221 -4.32 -16.59 12.67
CA GLN A 221 -5.68 -16.92 13.12
C GLN A 221 -5.81 -17.08 14.66
N VAL A 222 -4.83 -16.56 15.40
CA VAL A 222 -4.76 -16.61 16.86
C VAL A 222 -5.43 -15.37 17.44
N SER A 223 -6.21 -15.53 18.50
CA SER A 223 -6.84 -14.43 19.23
C SER A 223 -5.79 -13.53 19.86
N ILE A 224 -6.00 -12.20 19.73
CA ILE A 224 -5.11 -11.15 20.27
C ILE A 224 -5.70 -10.59 21.55
N ASP A 225 -6.90 -9.99 21.46
CA ASP A 225 -7.57 -9.29 22.55
C ASP A 225 -9.03 -9.75 22.68
N GLN A 226 -9.58 -9.61 23.90
CA GLN A 226 -10.99 -9.88 24.19
C GLN A 226 -11.75 -8.55 24.23
N LEU A 227 -12.92 -8.50 23.56
CA LEU A 227 -13.83 -7.37 23.52
C LEU A 227 -15.09 -7.66 24.35
N GLU A 228 -15.66 -6.65 25.00
CA GLU A 228 -16.95 -6.78 25.67
C GLU A 228 -18.14 -6.59 24.72
N ALA A 229 -17.93 -5.77 23.67
CA ALA A 229 -18.95 -5.43 22.69
C ALA A 229 -18.31 -5.08 21.33
N VAL A 230 -19.08 -5.23 20.26
CA VAL A 230 -18.72 -4.79 18.91
C VAL A 230 -19.95 -4.25 18.18
N ASN A 231 -19.79 -3.14 17.46
CA ASN A 231 -20.82 -2.64 16.55
C ASN A 231 -20.46 -3.11 15.14
N ILE A 232 -21.31 -3.91 14.55
CA ILE A 232 -21.14 -4.36 13.16
C ILE A 232 -21.70 -3.27 12.25
N LEU A 233 -20.82 -2.68 11.44
CA LEU A 233 -21.13 -1.64 10.46
C LEU A 233 -21.23 -2.24 9.05
N PRO A 234 -21.96 -1.62 8.13
CA PRO A 234 -21.99 -2.06 6.74
C PRO A 234 -20.62 -1.93 6.06
N VAL A 235 -20.40 -2.73 5.02
CA VAL A 235 -19.14 -2.73 4.25
C VAL A 235 -19.07 -1.56 3.27
N ARG A 236 -20.23 -1.07 2.82
CA ARG A 236 -20.37 -0.05 1.76
C ARG A 236 -21.34 1.03 2.17
N GLU A 237 -21.22 2.21 1.58
CA GLU A 237 -22.15 3.34 1.79
C GLU A 237 -23.48 3.16 1.07
N LEU A 238 -23.63 2.14 0.24
CA LEU A 238 -24.89 1.75 -0.37
C LEU A 238 -25.21 0.29 -0.02
N CYS A 239 -26.17 0.11 0.88
CA CYS A 239 -26.76 -1.17 1.25
C CYS A 239 -28.26 -1.08 1.05
N LEU A 240 -28.85 -2.05 0.37
CA LEU A 240 -30.23 -2.00 -0.08
C LEU A 240 -31.07 -3.14 0.51
N SER A 241 -32.08 -2.79 1.24
CA SER A 241 -33.18 -3.71 1.57
C SER A 241 -34.06 -4.01 0.34
N GLU A 242 -34.88 -5.05 0.42
CA GLU A 242 -35.84 -5.38 -0.65
C GLU A 242 -36.85 -4.24 -0.96
N ILE A 243 -37.17 -3.41 0.04
CA ILE A 243 -38.04 -2.25 -0.14
C ILE A 243 -37.31 -1.16 -0.95
N GLU A 244 -36.07 -0.84 -0.59
CA GLU A 244 -35.26 0.15 -1.27
C GLU A 244 -34.92 -0.27 -2.70
N LYS A 245 -34.65 -1.56 -2.93
CA LYS A 245 -34.47 -2.11 -4.29
C LYS A 245 -35.70 -1.90 -5.17
N LYS A 246 -36.90 -2.20 -4.66
CA LYS A 246 -38.16 -1.99 -5.40
C LYS A 246 -38.38 -0.52 -5.73
N HIS A 247 -38.19 0.37 -4.74
CA HIS A 247 -38.31 1.80 -4.93
C HIS A 247 -37.30 2.31 -5.98
N GLY A 248 -36.03 1.92 -5.87
CA GLY A 248 -34.98 2.32 -6.78
C GLY A 248 -35.20 1.84 -8.21
N VAL A 249 -35.66 0.60 -8.40
CA VAL A 249 -36.05 0.08 -9.72
C VAL A 249 -37.13 0.95 -10.37
N GLU A 250 -38.13 1.36 -9.61
CA GLU A 250 -39.21 2.23 -10.12
C GLU A 250 -38.70 3.65 -10.43
N ALA A 251 -37.88 4.22 -9.56
CA ALA A 251 -37.25 5.53 -9.77
C ALA A 251 -36.33 5.54 -10.99
N ILE A 252 -35.51 4.51 -11.18
CA ILE A 252 -34.63 4.34 -12.35
C ILE A 252 -35.45 4.24 -13.65
N LYS A 253 -36.56 3.50 -13.67
CA LYS A 253 -37.45 3.42 -14.85
C LYS A 253 -38.04 4.77 -15.16
N ASN A 254 -38.59 5.47 -14.17
CA ASN A 254 -39.21 6.78 -14.34
C ASN A 254 -38.18 7.82 -14.85
N PHE A 255 -36.95 7.77 -14.34
CA PHE A 255 -35.85 8.62 -14.78
C PHE A 255 -35.48 8.34 -16.24
N ALA A 256 -35.34 7.05 -16.60
CA ALA A 256 -34.93 6.62 -17.95
C ALA A 256 -35.99 7.01 -19.00
N GLU A 257 -37.28 6.86 -18.67
CA GLU A 257 -38.40 7.28 -19.56
C GLU A 257 -38.41 8.80 -19.78
N LYS A 258 -38.19 9.59 -18.71
CA LYS A 258 -38.13 11.05 -18.80
C LYS A 258 -36.93 11.54 -19.63
N ASN A 259 -35.82 10.87 -19.52
CA ASN A 259 -34.51 11.35 -20.02
C ASN A 259 -34.06 10.63 -21.30
N GLY A 260 -34.86 9.72 -21.88
CA GLY A 260 -34.58 9.04 -23.12
C GLY A 260 -33.33 8.17 -23.13
N CYS A 261 -33.08 7.47 -21.99
CA CYS A 261 -31.90 6.59 -21.85
C CYS A 261 -32.00 5.37 -22.80
N ASP A 262 -30.85 4.74 -23.11
CA ASP A 262 -30.81 3.59 -23.99
C ASP A 262 -31.54 2.39 -23.34
N ARG A 263 -32.42 1.75 -24.09
CA ARG A 263 -33.24 0.63 -23.59
C ARG A 263 -32.39 -0.59 -23.20
N LEU A 264 -31.27 -0.81 -23.88
CA LEU A 264 -30.41 -1.95 -23.59
C LEU A 264 -29.63 -1.71 -22.29
N ALA A 265 -29.08 -0.51 -22.14
CA ALA A 265 -28.39 -0.09 -20.92
C ALA A 265 -29.33 -0.13 -19.68
N LEU A 266 -30.58 0.37 -19.86
CA LEU A 266 -31.59 0.29 -18.82
C LEU A 266 -31.91 -1.16 -18.43
N LYS A 267 -32.11 -2.04 -19.42
CA LYS A 267 -32.41 -3.45 -19.14
C LYS A 267 -31.27 -4.12 -18.39
N GLU A 268 -30.03 -3.92 -18.81
CA GLU A 268 -28.86 -4.48 -18.12
C GLU A 268 -28.73 -3.94 -16.68
N LEU A 269 -28.98 -2.66 -16.46
CA LEU A 269 -28.95 -2.04 -15.13
C LEU A 269 -30.02 -2.66 -14.23
N LEU A 270 -31.25 -2.79 -14.72
CA LEU A 270 -32.35 -3.38 -13.95
C LEU A 270 -32.10 -4.86 -13.61
N GLU A 271 -31.57 -5.64 -14.57
CA GLU A 271 -31.19 -7.04 -14.32
C GLU A 271 -30.07 -7.12 -13.26
N LYS A 272 -29.04 -6.29 -13.34
CA LYS A 272 -27.98 -6.22 -12.32
C LYS A 272 -28.55 -5.88 -10.94
N THR A 273 -29.42 -4.87 -10.85
CA THR A 273 -30.05 -4.45 -9.59
C THR A 273 -30.91 -5.54 -8.97
N GLN A 274 -31.65 -6.30 -9.77
CA GLN A 274 -32.56 -7.35 -9.30
C GLN A 274 -31.82 -8.62 -8.90
N HIS A 275 -30.79 -9.04 -9.67
CA HIS A 275 -30.14 -10.32 -9.49
C HIS A 275 -28.84 -10.28 -8.66
N LEU A 276 -28.06 -9.20 -8.78
CA LEU A 276 -26.76 -9.08 -8.07
C LEU A 276 -26.90 -8.32 -6.74
N GLY A 277 -27.99 -7.55 -6.58
CA GLY A 277 -28.20 -6.70 -5.41
C GLY A 277 -27.21 -5.54 -5.36
N VAL A 278 -25.91 -5.82 -5.24
CA VAL A 278 -24.82 -4.80 -5.22
C VAL A 278 -23.82 -5.12 -6.32
N PHE A 279 -23.45 -4.13 -7.12
CA PHE A 279 -22.47 -4.22 -8.21
C PHE A 279 -21.55 -2.99 -8.23
N SER A 280 -20.47 -3.06 -8.97
CA SER A 280 -19.45 -2.01 -9.04
C SER A 280 -19.99 -0.74 -9.71
N GLY A 281 -19.75 0.44 -9.11
CA GLY A 281 -20.23 1.74 -9.59
C GLY A 281 -21.67 2.09 -9.21
N MET A 282 -22.30 1.28 -8.36
CA MET A 282 -23.68 1.50 -7.92
C MET A 282 -23.85 2.72 -7.00
N GLU A 283 -22.78 3.17 -6.38
CA GLU A 283 -22.78 4.28 -5.43
C GLU A 283 -23.31 5.58 -6.06
N TYR A 284 -23.07 5.78 -7.37
CA TYR A 284 -23.58 6.95 -8.11
C TYR A 284 -25.08 6.85 -8.45
N LEU A 285 -25.72 5.75 -8.09
CA LEU A 285 -27.16 5.55 -8.21
C LEU A 285 -27.89 5.69 -6.84
N ALA A 286 -27.15 5.95 -5.77
CA ALA A 286 -27.70 6.06 -4.42
C ALA A 286 -28.95 6.94 -4.29
N PRO A 287 -29.07 8.10 -4.99
CA PRO A 287 -30.27 8.93 -4.92
C PRO A 287 -31.56 8.26 -5.43
N PHE A 288 -31.46 7.24 -6.27
CA PHE A 288 -32.63 6.50 -6.72
C PHE A 288 -33.17 5.54 -5.64
N PHE A 289 -32.34 5.12 -4.73
CA PHE A 289 -32.67 4.14 -3.70
C PHE A 289 -33.03 4.78 -2.36
N TYR A 290 -32.34 5.87 -1.98
CA TYR A 290 -32.56 6.55 -0.73
C TYR A 290 -33.55 7.70 -0.90
N SER A 291 -34.54 7.78 -0.01
CA SER A 291 -35.60 8.80 -0.09
C SER A 291 -35.16 10.18 0.43
N THR A 292 -34.04 10.24 1.13
CA THR A 292 -33.50 11.47 1.74
C THR A 292 -32.08 11.71 1.27
N ARG A 293 -31.77 12.95 0.94
CA ARG A 293 -30.42 13.41 0.61
C ARG A 293 -29.82 14.00 1.89
N GLU A 294 -28.74 13.41 2.36
CA GLU A 294 -28.00 13.90 3.52
C GLU A 294 -26.52 14.10 3.16
N SER A 295 -25.88 15.03 3.84
CA SER A 295 -24.47 15.38 3.70
C SER A 295 -23.72 15.15 5.02
N LEU A 296 -22.42 15.30 5.03
CA LEU A 296 -21.63 15.25 6.25
C LEU A 296 -22.13 16.26 7.30
N PHE A 297 -22.63 17.43 6.86
CA PHE A 297 -23.13 18.48 7.76
C PHE A 297 -24.32 18.02 8.61
N ASP A 298 -25.15 17.12 8.10
CA ASP A 298 -26.32 16.59 8.81
C ASP A 298 -25.92 15.66 9.96
N TYR A 299 -24.69 15.13 9.93
CA TYR A 299 -24.11 14.33 11.02
C TYR A 299 -23.36 15.15 12.07
N LEU A 300 -22.95 16.38 11.74
CA LEU A 300 -22.17 17.21 12.65
C LEU A 300 -23.02 17.75 13.81
N HIS A 301 -22.37 17.87 14.97
CA HIS A 301 -23.01 18.49 16.11
C HIS A 301 -23.22 20.00 15.86
N PRO A 302 -24.38 20.61 16.19
CA PRO A 302 -24.64 22.03 15.93
C PRO A 302 -23.63 22.99 16.56
N ASP A 303 -22.99 22.60 17.67
CA ASP A 303 -21.97 23.41 18.34
C ASP A 303 -20.55 23.18 17.79
N SER A 304 -20.38 22.41 16.70
CA SER A 304 -19.06 22.21 16.10
C SER A 304 -18.44 23.51 15.62
N LEU A 305 -17.12 23.65 15.80
CA LEU A 305 -16.35 24.70 15.18
C LEU A 305 -15.99 24.30 13.76
N VAL A 306 -16.34 25.12 12.79
CA VAL A 306 -15.95 24.92 11.41
C VAL A 306 -14.67 25.73 11.11
N VAL A 307 -13.68 25.10 10.52
CA VAL A 307 -12.43 25.73 10.07
C VAL A 307 -12.30 25.57 8.57
N LEU A 308 -12.06 26.66 7.86
CA LEU A 308 -11.82 26.69 6.43
C LEU A 308 -10.34 27.01 6.18
N ASP A 309 -9.57 26.05 5.66
CA ASP A 309 -8.15 26.24 5.35
C ASP A 309 -8.00 26.78 3.93
N GLU A 310 -7.63 28.07 3.79
CA GLU A 310 -7.51 28.83 2.53
C GLU A 310 -8.82 28.91 1.74
N ARG A 311 -9.73 29.76 2.18
CA ARG A 311 -11.08 29.89 1.57
C ARG A 311 -11.04 30.05 0.06
N ASP A 312 -10.10 30.84 -0.48
CA ASP A 312 -9.99 31.07 -1.93
C ASP A 312 -9.57 29.80 -2.68
N GLN A 313 -8.71 28.96 -2.05
CA GLN A 313 -8.31 27.67 -2.62
C GLN A 313 -9.48 26.67 -2.58
N LEU A 314 -10.29 26.68 -1.52
CA LEU A 314 -11.51 25.88 -1.45
C LEU A 314 -12.48 26.26 -2.59
N GLN A 315 -12.66 27.58 -2.83
CA GLN A 315 -13.52 28.06 -3.92
C GLN A 315 -13.00 27.60 -5.29
N ALA A 316 -11.73 27.83 -5.56
CA ALA A 316 -11.09 27.43 -6.83
C ALA A 316 -11.14 25.90 -7.05
N LYS A 317 -10.94 25.11 -6.00
CA LYS A 317 -11.03 23.66 -6.04
C LYS A 317 -12.46 23.17 -6.29
N SER A 318 -13.45 23.82 -5.67
CA SER A 318 -14.87 23.55 -5.91
C SER A 318 -15.25 23.76 -7.39
N GLU A 319 -14.82 24.86 -7.99
CA GLU A 319 -15.08 25.16 -9.41
C GLU A 319 -14.43 24.09 -10.33
N GLN A 320 -13.19 23.68 -10.04
CA GLN A 320 -12.53 22.60 -10.77
C GLN A 320 -13.28 21.27 -10.63
N PHE A 321 -13.71 20.93 -9.42
CA PHE A 321 -14.43 19.69 -9.15
C PHE A 321 -15.82 19.69 -9.80
N GLN A 322 -16.54 20.81 -9.76
CA GLN A 322 -17.83 20.96 -10.44
C GLN A 322 -17.69 20.77 -11.95
N ASN A 323 -16.70 21.40 -12.59
CA ASN A 323 -16.43 21.21 -14.02
C ASN A 323 -16.13 19.76 -14.38
N LEU A 324 -15.42 19.05 -13.50
CA LEU A 324 -15.14 17.61 -13.67
C LEU A 324 -16.43 16.79 -13.57
N ILE A 325 -17.26 17.04 -12.56
CA ILE A 325 -18.54 16.38 -12.37
C ILE A 325 -19.45 16.56 -13.60
N ASP A 326 -19.56 17.79 -14.10
CA ASP A 326 -20.41 18.11 -15.24
C ASP A 326 -19.91 17.42 -16.51
N THR A 327 -18.58 17.40 -16.72
CA THR A 327 -17.96 16.73 -17.87
C THR A 327 -18.24 15.23 -17.88
N GLU A 328 -18.01 14.58 -16.73
CA GLU A 328 -18.24 13.14 -16.61
C GLU A 328 -19.73 12.78 -16.67
N TYR A 329 -20.61 13.59 -16.06
CA TYR A 329 -22.06 13.40 -16.17
C TYR A 329 -22.54 13.50 -17.62
N HIS A 330 -22.08 14.51 -18.37
CA HIS A 330 -22.42 14.64 -19.79
C HIS A 330 -21.93 13.45 -20.60
N SER A 331 -20.73 12.97 -20.36
CA SER A 331 -20.16 11.78 -21.01
C SER A 331 -21.03 10.53 -20.79
N VAL A 332 -21.46 10.27 -19.56
CA VAL A 332 -22.33 9.14 -19.22
C VAL A 332 -23.70 9.28 -19.89
N ARG A 333 -24.25 10.49 -19.93
CA ARG A 333 -25.54 10.79 -20.57
C ARG A 333 -25.48 10.65 -22.09
N GLU A 334 -24.41 11.08 -22.73
CA GLU A 334 -24.19 10.90 -24.18
C GLU A 334 -24.10 9.42 -24.57
N ASN A 335 -23.58 8.57 -23.69
CA ASN A 335 -23.57 7.12 -23.89
C ASN A 335 -24.98 6.47 -23.71
N GLY A 336 -25.98 7.23 -23.25
CA GLY A 336 -27.32 6.73 -22.99
C GLY A 336 -27.49 6.01 -21.66
N ASP A 337 -26.48 6.03 -20.79
CA ASP A 337 -26.51 5.38 -19.49
C ASP A 337 -27.38 6.15 -18.48
N VAL A 338 -27.84 5.44 -17.46
CA VAL A 338 -28.59 6.01 -16.33
C VAL A 338 -27.62 6.46 -15.24
N ALA A 339 -27.71 7.72 -14.87
CA ALA A 339 -26.94 8.30 -13.77
C ALA A 339 -27.78 9.34 -13.01
N ALA A 340 -27.67 9.40 -11.70
CA ALA A 340 -28.29 10.44 -10.92
C ALA A 340 -27.71 11.82 -11.26
N SER A 341 -28.51 12.88 -11.08
CA SER A 341 -28.03 14.23 -11.40
C SER A 341 -26.91 14.67 -10.43
N PRO A 342 -25.97 15.53 -10.88
CA PRO A 342 -24.93 16.06 -10.02
C PRO A 342 -25.45 16.67 -8.73
N GLU A 343 -26.55 17.40 -8.81
CA GLU A 343 -27.20 18.07 -7.66
C GLU A 343 -27.74 17.11 -6.60
N GLU A 344 -27.99 15.84 -6.95
CA GLU A 344 -28.44 14.80 -6.02
C GLU A 344 -27.25 14.12 -5.31
N LEU A 345 -26.07 14.13 -5.93
CA LEU A 345 -24.86 13.44 -5.43
C LEU A 345 -23.89 14.39 -4.71
N TYR A 346 -23.89 15.66 -5.11
CA TYR A 346 -22.92 16.64 -4.59
C TYR A 346 -23.61 17.94 -4.20
N LEU A 347 -23.10 18.58 -3.15
CA LEU A 347 -23.49 19.94 -2.75
C LEU A 347 -22.86 20.95 -3.69
N ALA A 348 -23.61 21.97 -4.11
CA ALA A 348 -23.04 23.16 -4.69
C ALA A 348 -22.28 23.98 -3.63
N MET A 349 -21.33 24.83 -4.07
CA MET A 349 -20.53 25.63 -3.13
C MET A 349 -21.39 26.62 -2.33
N ASP A 350 -22.48 27.12 -2.91
CA ASP A 350 -23.43 27.99 -2.22
C ASP A 350 -24.17 27.23 -1.11
N GLU A 351 -24.62 25.99 -1.35
CA GLU A 351 -25.22 25.13 -0.34
C GLU A 351 -24.21 24.81 0.78
N PHE A 352 -22.94 24.54 0.43
CA PHE A 352 -21.86 24.34 1.39
C PHE A 352 -21.70 25.57 2.31
N ASN A 353 -21.61 26.76 1.73
CA ASN A 353 -21.51 28.01 2.50
C ASN A 353 -22.74 28.25 3.39
N ASP A 354 -23.94 27.91 2.90
CA ASP A 354 -25.19 28.00 3.68
C ASP A 354 -25.13 27.04 4.89
N TYR A 355 -24.65 25.82 4.72
CA TYR A 355 -24.45 24.90 5.83
C TYR A 355 -23.41 25.44 6.82
N VAL A 356 -22.24 25.90 6.36
CA VAL A 356 -21.23 26.52 7.23
C VAL A 356 -21.79 27.68 8.05
N SER A 357 -22.64 28.50 7.46
CA SER A 357 -23.25 29.66 8.15
C SER A 357 -24.19 29.29 9.31
N LYS A 358 -24.69 28.07 9.35
CA LYS A 358 -25.56 27.57 10.42
C LYS A 358 -24.81 27.22 11.71
N PHE A 359 -23.50 27.04 11.65
CA PHE A 359 -22.70 26.73 12.81
C PHE A 359 -22.34 28.00 13.60
N LYS A 360 -22.27 27.89 14.93
CA LYS A 360 -22.03 29.01 15.83
C LYS A 360 -20.66 29.66 15.72
N GLY A 361 -19.67 28.97 15.10
CA GLY A 361 -18.33 29.50 14.95
C GLY A 361 -17.69 29.01 13.67
N CYS A 362 -17.13 29.95 12.93
CA CYS A 362 -16.36 29.66 11.73
C CYS A 362 -15.01 30.41 11.79
N VAL A 363 -13.91 29.72 11.51
CA VAL A 363 -12.56 30.28 11.43
C VAL A 363 -12.03 30.04 10.02
N VAL A 364 -11.54 31.10 9.39
CA VAL A 364 -10.86 31.02 8.08
C VAL A 364 -9.38 31.23 8.32
N LEU A 365 -8.55 30.29 7.85
CA LEU A 365 -7.09 30.37 7.93
C LEU A 365 -6.53 30.76 6.58
N ASN A 366 -5.73 31.84 6.52
CA ASN A 366 -5.10 32.33 5.31
C ASN A 366 -3.58 32.45 5.49
N THR A 367 -2.81 32.07 4.46
CA THR A 367 -1.34 32.31 4.43
C THR A 367 -0.99 33.76 4.21
N LEU A 368 -1.73 34.41 3.31
CA LEU A 368 -1.47 35.81 2.94
C LEU A 368 -2.33 36.76 3.80
N LYS A 369 -1.75 37.91 4.07
CA LYS A 369 -2.50 39.04 4.63
C LYS A 369 -3.19 39.77 3.46
N THR A 370 -4.49 39.56 3.33
CA THR A 370 -5.27 40.13 2.20
C THR A 370 -6.28 41.17 2.63
N SER A 371 -6.61 41.23 3.89
CA SER A 371 -7.59 42.20 4.41
C SER A 371 -6.99 43.55 4.69
N ASP A 372 -7.64 44.61 4.27
CA ASP A 372 -7.43 45.95 4.83
C ASP A 372 -7.72 45.86 6.34
N GLU A 373 -6.89 46.51 7.15
CA GLU A 373 -6.83 46.39 8.62
C GLU A 373 -8.17 46.72 9.39
N GLU A 374 -9.26 46.92 8.68
CA GLU A 374 -10.55 47.37 9.23
C GLU A 374 -11.65 46.29 9.36
N ALA A 375 -11.35 44.99 9.08
CA ALA A 375 -12.37 43.98 9.32
C ALA A 375 -12.44 43.61 10.82
N ASP A 376 -13.58 43.84 11.44
CA ASP A 376 -13.86 43.74 12.91
C ASP A 376 -13.45 42.40 13.59
N ARG A 377 -13.08 41.33 12.84
CA ARG A 377 -12.70 39.99 13.35
C ARG A 377 -11.55 39.37 12.58
N THR A 378 -10.55 40.16 12.24
CA THR A 378 -9.32 39.67 11.56
C THR A 378 -8.14 39.72 12.51
N LEU A 379 -7.39 38.59 12.61
CA LEU A 379 -6.18 38.48 13.39
C LEU A 379 -4.99 38.23 12.46
N GLY A 380 -4.07 39.15 12.37
CA GLY A 380 -2.79 38.97 11.65
C GLY A 380 -1.72 38.38 12.57
N LEU A 381 -1.23 37.18 12.25
CA LEU A 381 -0.11 36.55 12.95
C LEU A 381 1.21 36.84 12.24
N GLU A 382 2.28 37.03 13.01
CA GLU A 382 3.62 37.25 12.47
C GLU A 382 4.43 35.94 12.46
N VAL A 383 4.24 35.17 11.37
CA VAL A 383 4.98 33.92 11.14
C VAL A 383 5.86 34.08 9.90
N LYS A 384 7.16 33.80 10.05
CA LYS A 384 8.10 33.77 8.93
C LYS A 384 8.38 32.34 8.48
N PRO A 385 8.57 32.12 7.17
CA PRO A 385 9.06 30.82 6.67
C PRO A 385 10.54 30.64 7.05
N ILE A 386 10.99 29.39 7.12
CA ILE A 386 12.41 29.09 7.27
C ILE A 386 13.14 29.48 5.97
N PRO A 387 14.25 30.19 6.05
CA PRO A 387 15.06 30.49 4.87
C PRO A 387 15.60 29.20 4.26
N SER A 388 15.82 29.19 2.93
CA SER A 388 16.37 28.02 2.25
C SER A 388 17.76 27.69 2.81
N LEU A 389 17.88 26.50 3.41
CA LEU A 389 19.14 26.01 3.99
C LEU A 389 20.00 25.28 2.96
N ALA A 390 19.57 25.23 1.69
CA ALA A 390 20.26 24.66 0.53
C ALA A 390 20.71 23.18 0.69
N GLY A 391 20.13 22.44 1.64
CA GLY A 391 20.52 21.07 1.93
C GLY A 391 21.92 20.90 2.50
N LYS A 392 22.49 21.95 3.07
CA LYS A 392 23.86 21.96 3.64
C LYS A 392 23.80 22.27 5.13
N PHE A 393 24.38 21.39 5.92
CA PHE A 393 24.43 21.56 7.36
C PHE A 393 25.21 22.81 7.78
N ASP A 394 26.25 23.23 7.03
CA ASP A 394 27.01 24.45 7.26
C ASP A 394 26.11 25.71 7.24
N THR A 395 25.24 25.82 6.21
CA THR A 395 24.27 26.92 6.10
C THR A 395 23.25 26.92 7.25
N PHE A 396 22.84 25.74 7.67
CA PHE A 396 21.95 25.56 8.84
C PHE A 396 22.65 26.03 10.11
N SER A 397 23.92 25.63 10.34
CA SER A 397 24.66 26.00 11.55
C SER A 397 24.88 27.53 11.68
N GLU A 398 25.23 28.20 10.58
CA GLU A 398 25.33 29.66 10.56
C GLU A 398 24.01 30.37 10.87
N GLN A 399 22.90 29.83 10.32
CA GLN A 399 21.59 30.42 10.57
C GLN A 399 21.07 30.08 11.98
N ALA A 400 21.40 28.94 12.51
CA ALA A 400 21.04 28.52 13.86
C ALA A 400 21.72 29.38 14.92
N LEU A 401 23.00 29.74 14.73
CA LEU A 401 23.72 30.68 15.59
C LEU A 401 23.03 32.05 15.61
N LYS A 402 22.60 32.57 14.45
CA LYS A 402 21.85 33.84 14.38
C LYS A 402 20.54 33.79 15.15
N TRP A 403 19.80 32.68 15.02
CA TRP A 403 18.57 32.52 15.79
C TRP A 403 18.83 32.46 17.29
N GLN A 404 19.91 31.82 17.73
CA GLN A 404 20.29 31.77 19.14
C GLN A 404 20.77 33.16 19.65
N GLU A 405 21.50 33.92 18.83
CA GLU A 405 21.89 35.32 19.14
C GLU A 405 20.65 36.23 19.29
N ASP A 406 19.62 35.99 18.49
CA ASP A 406 18.31 36.66 18.56
C ASP A 406 17.40 36.12 19.67
N GLU A 407 17.93 35.31 20.61
CA GLU A 407 17.18 34.66 21.71
C GLU A 407 16.03 33.77 21.27
N ASN A 408 16.05 33.24 20.05
CA ASN A 408 15.06 32.29 19.60
C ASN A 408 15.38 30.86 20.09
N ARG A 409 14.35 30.16 20.58
CA ARG A 409 14.42 28.77 20.86
C ARG A 409 14.23 27.98 19.56
N VAL A 410 15.26 27.24 19.15
CA VAL A 410 15.21 26.42 17.93
C VAL A 410 14.89 24.97 18.27
N VAL A 411 13.93 24.37 17.55
CA VAL A 411 13.54 22.96 17.68
C VAL A 411 13.61 22.32 16.29
N VAL A 412 14.44 21.28 16.17
CA VAL A 412 14.50 20.47 14.95
C VAL A 412 13.63 19.25 15.13
N VAL A 413 12.74 19.00 14.17
CA VAL A 413 11.82 17.87 14.21
C VAL A 413 12.24 16.83 13.19
N ALA A 414 12.52 15.60 13.65
CA ALA A 414 12.98 14.50 12.82
C ALA A 414 12.07 13.27 12.95
N PRO A 415 11.72 12.58 11.83
CA PRO A 415 10.71 11.52 11.81
C PRO A 415 11.13 10.21 12.48
N THR A 416 12.41 9.92 12.61
CA THR A 416 12.91 8.64 13.17
C THR A 416 13.88 8.84 14.32
N LYS A 417 13.95 7.84 15.22
CA LYS A 417 14.91 7.85 16.34
C LYS A 417 16.38 7.90 15.88
N GLY A 418 16.69 7.29 14.73
CA GLY A 418 18.01 7.31 14.11
C GLY A 418 18.41 8.72 13.69
N GLN A 419 17.51 9.40 12.96
CA GLN A 419 17.72 10.78 12.53
C GLN A 419 17.85 11.75 13.72
N VAL A 420 17.03 11.61 14.77
CA VAL A 420 17.17 12.40 16.01
C VAL A 420 18.57 12.25 16.61
N ARG A 421 19.08 11.02 16.69
CA ARG A 421 20.42 10.75 17.21
C ARG A 421 21.50 11.37 16.32
N ARG A 422 21.41 11.17 15.00
CA ARG A 422 22.35 11.75 14.03
C ARG A 422 22.41 13.28 14.12
N ILE A 423 21.24 13.92 14.19
CA ILE A 423 21.19 15.39 14.32
C ILE A 423 21.82 15.83 15.64
N HIS A 424 21.57 15.13 16.75
CA HIS A 424 22.23 15.43 18.02
C HIS A 424 23.76 15.32 17.94
N GLU A 425 24.29 14.29 17.27
CA GLU A 425 25.73 14.12 17.07
C GLU A 425 26.34 15.26 16.25
N LEU A 426 25.69 15.62 15.12
CA LEU A 426 26.10 16.75 14.30
C LEU A 426 26.06 18.08 15.07
N LEU A 427 24.99 18.34 15.81
CA LEU A 427 24.87 19.56 16.64
C LEU A 427 25.96 19.62 17.72
N HIS A 428 26.26 18.52 18.36
CA HIS A 428 27.33 18.41 19.35
C HIS A 428 28.71 18.71 18.73
N ASP A 429 29.00 18.17 17.55
CA ASP A 429 30.28 18.38 16.85
C ASP A 429 30.49 19.84 16.43
N TRP A 430 29.38 20.55 16.16
CA TRP A 430 29.38 21.98 15.82
C TRP A 430 29.22 22.91 17.05
N GLY A 431 29.09 22.34 18.26
CA GLY A 431 28.93 23.09 19.50
C GLY A 431 27.61 23.85 19.60
N LEU A 432 26.53 23.34 18.94
CA LEU A 432 25.19 23.93 18.94
C LEU A 432 24.32 23.25 19.99
N GLU A 433 23.70 24.00 20.88
CA GLU A 433 22.70 23.52 21.83
C GLU A 433 21.29 23.76 21.26
N ILE A 434 20.77 22.82 20.50
CA ILE A 434 19.44 22.88 19.85
C ILE A 434 18.62 21.69 20.29
N ASP A 435 17.35 21.93 20.59
CA ASP A 435 16.40 20.85 20.91
C ASP A 435 16.08 20.03 19.63
N VAL A 436 16.18 18.71 19.70
CA VAL A 436 15.77 17.81 18.63
C VAL A 436 14.65 16.91 19.12
N ASP A 437 13.55 16.87 18.41
CA ASP A 437 12.38 16.11 18.79
C ASP A 437 11.97 15.06 17.75
N LEU A 438 11.38 13.97 18.24
CA LEU A 438 10.89 12.90 17.40
C LEU A 438 9.48 13.20 16.92
N GLY A 439 9.29 13.30 15.62
CA GLY A 439 8.00 13.54 15.01
C GLY A 439 8.11 14.00 13.57
N ARG A 440 6.97 14.36 12.98
CA ARG A 440 6.94 14.92 11.62
C ARG A 440 6.21 16.24 11.63
N ILE A 441 6.76 17.21 10.94
CA ILE A 441 6.11 18.45 10.52
C ILE A 441 6.36 18.65 9.03
N SER A 442 5.37 19.22 8.35
CA SER A 442 5.42 19.38 6.89
C SER A 442 6.38 20.44 6.42
N GLU A 443 6.45 21.56 7.13
CA GLU A 443 7.32 22.69 6.86
C GLU A 443 7.63 23.41 8.17
N GLY A 444 8.87 23.89 8.28
CA GLY A 444 9.30 24.71 9.41
C GLY A 444 8.72 26.13 9.37
N PHE A 445 8.79 26.81 10.50
CA PHE A 445 8.34 28.19 10.65
C PHE A 445 9.00 28.88 11.83
N GLN A 446 9.05 30.21 11.79
CA GLN A 446 9.49 31.05 12.89
C GLN A 446 8.29 31.88 13.41
N LEU A 447 7.99 31.71 14.69
CA LEU A 447 7.04 32.57 15.42
C LEU A 447 7.78 33.75 16.04
N ILE A 448 7.56 34.95 15.50
CA ILE A 448 8.24 36.16 15.98
C ILE A 448 7.77 36.54 17.36
N THR A 449 6.45 36.46 17.60
CA THR A 449 5.81 36.87 18.86
C THR A 449 6.21 36.04 20.07
N SER A 450 6.75 34.82 19.88
CA SER A 450 7.17 33.93 20.96
C SER A 450 8.61 33.44 20.86
N ASN A 451 9.41 34.03 19.97
CA ASN A 451 10.82 33.70 19.74
C ASN A 451 11.08 32.20 19.60
N GLN A 452 10.28 31.53 18.75
CA GLN A 452 10.41 30.09 18.50
C GLN A 452 10.58 29.78 17.02
N VAL A 453 11.46 28.86 16.75
CA VAL A 453 11.77 28.37 15.40
C VAL A 453 11.61 26.86 15.39
N PHE A 454 10.74 26.38 14.53
CA PHE A 454 10.57 24.94 14.23
C PHE A 454 11.13 24.65 12.86
N ILE A 455 11.92 23.60 12.74
CA ILE A 455 12.59 23.21 11.48
C ILE A 455 12.33 21.74 11.23
N ALA A 456 11.88 21.42 10.04
CA ALA A 456 11.78 20.03 9.62
C ALA A 456 13.15 19.50 9.16
N GLU A 457 13.46 18.23 9.47
CA GLU A 457 14.74 17.61 9.11
C GLU A 457 15.08 17.76 7.63
N HIS A 458 14.09 17.56 6.75
CA HIS A 458 14.30 17.66 5.31
C HIS A 458 14.69 19.06 4.82
N GLU A 459 14.37 20.12 5.53
CA GLU A 459 14.79 21.49 5.19
C GLU A 459 16.30 21.68 5.41
N ILE A 460 16.86 20.97 6.40
CA ILE A 460 18.29 21.00 6.71
C ILE A 460 19.10 20.22 5.66
N PHE A 461 18.61 19.02 5.29
CA PHE A 461 19.36 18.09 4.43
C PHE A 461 18.93 18.14 2.95
N GLY A 462 18.00 19.02 2.57
CA GLY A 462 17.58 19.24 1.18
C GLY A 462 16.78 18.10 0.57
N ARG A 463 16.20 17.21 1.38
CA ARG A 463 15.43 16.06 0.93
C ARG A 463 13.96 16.44 0.83
N THR A 464 13.36 16.38 -0.35
CA THR A 464 11.93 16.55 -0.52
C THR A 464 11.22 15.24 -0.21
N HIS A 465 10.74 15.07 1.01
CA HIS A 465 9.78 14.02 1.29
C HIS A 465 8.44 14.40 0.63
N LYS A 466 8.06 13.66 -0.40
CA LYS A 466 6.67 13.71 -0.87
C LYS A 466 5.82 13.08 0.22
N HIS A 467 5.02 13.88 0.89
CA HIS A 467 4.00 13.39 1.81
C HIS A 467 3.11 12.41 1.06
N ARG A 468 3.15 11.15 1.46
CA ARG A 468 2.29 10.09 0.94
C ARG A 468 1.67 9.34 2.11
N HIS A 469 0.40 9.04 1.95
CA HIS A 469 -0.49 8.42 2.91
C HIS A 469 0.07 7.23 3.67
N ARG A 470 -0.06 7.26 4.99
CA ARG A 470 -0.02 6.07 5.85
C ARG A 470 -1.34 5.29 5.72
N ARG A 471 -1.57 4.64 4.60
CA ARG A 471 -2.44 3.47 4.61
C ARG A 471 -1.56 2.28 4.96
N LYS A 472 -1.80 1.66 6.12
CA LYS A 472 -1.18 0.36 6.43
C LYS A 472 -1.67 -0.62 5.38
N PRO A 473 -0.88 -0.99 4.35
CA PRO A 473 -1.25 -2.03 3.44
C PRO A 473 -1.10 -3.34 4.20
N ARG A 474 -2.21 -3.98 4.51
CA ARG A 474 -2.17 -5.36 4.98
C ARG A 474 -2.09 -6.27 3.78
N SER A 475 -1.12 -7.16 3.85
CA SER A 475 -0.84 -8.22 2.91
C SER A 475 -2.12 -8.89 2.40
N GLN A 476 -2.38 -8.75 1.11
CA GLN A 476 -3.26 -9.68 0.41
C GLN A 476 -2.49 -10.99 0.25
N VAL A 477 -2.63 -11.90 1.20
CA VAL A 477 -2.04 -13.23 1.12
C VAL A 477 -3.01 -14.16 0.41
N PHE A 478 -2.55 -14.63 -0.71
CA PHE A 478 -2.84 -15.85 -1.44
C PHE A 478 -3.85 -16.84 -0.84
N LEU A 479 -5.11 -16.78 -1.27
CA LEU A 479 -5.97 -17.93 -1.50
C LEU A 479 -7.08 -17.57 -2.53
N ARG A 480 -6.68 -17.19 -3.74
CA ARG A 480 -7.59 -17.00 -4.89
C ARG A 480 -7.64 -18.23 -5.81
N GLY A 481 -7.57 -19.46 -5.25
CA GLY A 481 -7.53 -20.67 -6.08
C GLY A 481 -8.90 -21.26 -6.43
N LEU A 482 -9.96 -21.00 -5.68
CA LEU A 482 -11.22 -21.74 -5.79
C LEU A 482 -12.47 -20.87 -6.03
N LYS A 483 -12.42 -19.55 -5.79
CA LYS A 483 -13.55 -18.64 -6.09
C LYS A 483 -13.84 -18.45 -7.59
N ASP A 484 -12.91 -18.85 -8.46
CA ASP A 484 -13.03 -18.71 -9.93
C ASP A 484 -13.16 -20.05 -10.66
N LEU A 485 -13.69 -21.09 -10.00
CA LEU A 485 -13.97 -22.37 -10.66
C LEU A 485 -15.13 -22.19 -11.64
N LYS A 486 -14.83 -22.44 -12.92
CA LYS A 486 -15.82 -22.45 -14.00
C LYS A 486 -16.06 -23.88 -14.45
N GLU A 487 -17.28 -24.19 -14.83
CA GLU A 487 -17.60 -25.48 -15.48
C GLU A 487 -16.61 -25.71 -16.64
N GLY A 488 -15.98 -26.90 -16.64
CA GLY A 488 -14.93 -27.25 -17.59
C GLY A 488 -13.48 -26.95 -17.13
N ASP A 489 -13.27 -26.48 -15.91
CA ASP A 489 -11.92 -26.35 -15.34
C ASP A 489 -11.38 -27.71 -14.88
N PHE A 490 -10.08 -27.93 -15.12
CA PHE A 490 -9.40 -29.12 -14.60
C PHE A 490 -8.97 -28.89 -13.15
N LEU A 491 -9.29 -29.87 -12.29
CA LEU A 491 -8.90 -29.89 -10.88
C LEU A 491 -7.95 -31.05 -10.62
N VAL A 492 -6.99 -30.82 -9.72
CA VAL A 492 -6.09 -31.88 -9.24
C VAL A 492 -6.48 -32.24 -7.82
N HIS A 493 -7.03 -33.42 -7.62
CA HIS A 493 -7.28 -33.98 -6.29
C HIS A 493 -6.04 -34.68 -5.77
N ILE A 494 -5.70 -34.49 -4.51
CA ILE A 494 -4.49 -35.03 -3.91
C ILE A 494 -4.40 -36.59 -4.03
N ASP A 495 -5.51 -37.30 -4.00
CA ASP A 495 -5.54 -38.76 -4.03
C ASP A 495 -5.99 -39.33 -5.36
N TYR A 496 -6.84 -38.61 -6.10
CA TYR A 496 -7.47 -39.12 -7.35
C TYR A 496 -6.87 -38.55 -8.62
N GLY A 497 -6.02 -37.52 -8.54
CA GLY A 497 -5.36 -36.91 -9.70
C GLY A 497 -6.21 -35.88 -10.41
N ILE A 498 -6.06 -35.79 -11.74
CA ILE A 498 -6.69 -34.74 -12.55
C ILE A 498 -8.10 -35.16 -12.94
N GLY A 499 -9.08 -34.31 -12.57
CA GLY A 499 -10.49 -34.44 -12.96
C GLY A 499 -11.02 -33.13 -13.56
N LEU A 500 -12.18 -33.20 -14.21
CA LEU A 500 -12.85 -32.05 -14.83
C LEU A 500 -14.00 -31.59 -13.94
N TYR A 501 -13.98 -30.35 -13.50
CA TYR A 501 -15.08 -29.76 -12.74
C TYR A 501 -16.30 -29.56 -13.63
N GLN A 502 -17.44 -30.17 -13.23
CA GLN A 502 -18.70 -30.12 -13.97
C GLN A 502 -19.61 -28.99 -13.44
N ARG A 503 -19.89 -29.02 -12.13
CA ARG A 503 -20.79 -28.08 -11.46
C ARG A 503 -20.78 -28.28 -9.94
N THR A 504 -21.36 -27.34 -9.21
CA THR A 504 -21.75 -27.53 -7.82
C THR A 504 -23.18 -28.11 -7.76
N ARG A 505 -23.43 -29.09 -6.89
CA ARG A 505 -24.71 -29.75 -6.75
C ARG A 505 -25.09 -29.93 -5.28
N GLU A 506 -26.31 -29.55 -4.94
CA GLU A 506 -26.88 -29.93 -3.64
C GLU A 506 -27.26 -31.40 -3.64
N LEU A 507 -26.74 -32.17 -2.71
CA LEU A 507 -27.12 -33.58 -2.48
C LEU A 507 -27.68 -33.71 -1.07
N GLN A 508 -28.86 -34.27 -0.96
CA GLN A 508 -29.42 -34.72 0.32
C GLN A 508 -28.80 -36.09 0.67
N THR A 509 -27.85 -36.09 1.55
CA THR A 509 -27.32 -37.28 2.19
C THR A 509 -28.08 -37.52 3.48
N GLY A 510 -28.29 -38.77 3.87
CA GLY A 510 -29.15 -39.18 5.01
C GLY A 510 -28.81 -38.61 6.39
N VAL A 511 -27.90 -37.65 6.49
CA VAL A 511 -27.44 -36.94 7.72
C VAL A 511 -27.45 -35.40 7.54
N GLY A 512 -28.00 -34.87 6.43
CA GLY A 512 -28.08 -33.43 6.15
C GLY A 512 -27.79 -33.11 4.68
N GLY A 513 -28.46 -32.09 4.12
CA GLY A 513 -28.20 -31.62 2.78
C GLY A 513 -26.94 -30.74 2.76
N GLY A 514 -26.06 -30.86 1.73
CA GLY A 514 -24.86 -30.03 1.56
C GLY A 514 -24.53 -29.84 0.09
N GLU A 515 -23.72 -28.78 -0.19
CA GLU A 515 -23.15 -28.51 -1.52
C GLU A 515 -21.93 -29.37 -1.78
N PHE A 516 -21.86 -29.99 -2.95
CA PHE A 516 -20.76 -30.84 -3.40
C PHE A 516 -20.25 -30.38 -4.76
N LEU A 517 -18.94 -30.40 -4.96
CA LEU A 517 -18.33 -30.27 -6.28
C LEU A 517 -18.45 -31.59 -7.03
N GLU A 518 -19.06 -31.56 -8.19
CA GLU A 518 -19.11 -32.72 -9.11
C GLU A 518 -17.87 -32.64 -10.03
N ILE A 519 -16.95 -33.59 -9.86
CA ILE A 519 -15.69 -33.68 -10.62
C ILE A 519 -15.70 -34.95 -11.43
N LEU A 520 -15.56 -34.83 -12.76
CA LEU A 520 -15.53 -35.94 -13.69
C LEU A 520 -14.11 -36.47 -13.91
N TYR A 521 -13.94 -37.77 -13.82
CA TYR A 521 -12.67 -38.46 -14.06
C TYR A 521 -12.73 -39.32 -15.34
N ALA A 522 -11.63 -39.98 -15.69
CA ALA A 522 -11.63 -40.92 -16.81
C ALA A 522 -12.68 -42.04 -16.62
N ASP A 523 -13.13 -42.63 -17.72
CA ASP A 523 -14.18 -43.68 -17.76
C ASP A 523 -15.55 -43.22 -17.19
N ASP A 524 -15.84 -41.89 -17.27
CA ASP A 524 -17.07 -41.24 -16.78
C ASP A 524 -17.32 -41.42 -15.27
N GLU A 525 -16.28 -41.71 -14.50
CA GLU A 525 -16.35 -41.78 -13.04
C GLU A 525 -16.50 -40.37 -12.44
N LYS A 526 -17.43 -40.25 -11.46
CA LYS A 526 -17.73 -38.96 -10.82
C LYS A 526 -17.36 -38.98 -9.34
N LEU A 527 -16.67 -37.96 -8.91
CA LEU A 527 -16.38 -37.69 -7.51
C LEU A 527 -17.26 -36.52 -7.04
N TYR A 528 -17.98 -36.75 -5.95
CA TYR A 528 -18.71 -35.71 -5.24
C TYR A 528 -17.90 -35.32 -4.02
N LEU A 529 -17.25 -34.15 -4.10
CA LEU A 529 -16.41 -33.63 -3.04
C LEU A 529 -17.22 -32.61 -2.22
N PRO A 530 -17.46 -32.85 -0.92
CA PRO A 530 -18.12 -31.86 -0.07
C PRO A 530 -17.28 -30.57 0.03
N MET A 531 -17.96 -29.44 0.25
CA MET A 531 -17.27 -28.13 0.32
C MET A 531 -16.19 -28.05 1.41
N GLU A 532 -16.32 -28.83 2.48
CA GLU A 532 -15.30 -28.96 3.53
C GLU A 532 -14.03 -29.66 3.01
N GLY A 533 -14.14 -30.45 1.95
CA GLY A 533 -13.03 -31.14 1.28
C GLY A 533 -12.25 -30.28 0.26
N LEU A 534 -12.57 -29.01 0.09
CA LEU A 534 -11.94 -28.12 -0.89
C LEU A 534 -10.42 -28.02 -0.74
N GLY A 535 -9.87 -28.18 0.46
CA GLY A 535 -8.43 -28.25 0.69
C GLY A 535 -7.71 -29.44 0.04
N LEU A 536 -8.46 -30.44 -0.45
CA LEU A 536 -7.91 -31.62 -1.13
C LEU A 536 -7.78 -31.44 -2.65
N VAL A 537 -8.29 -30.31 -3.20
CA VAL A 537 -8.26 -30.02 -4.63
C VAL A 537 -7.59 -28.69 -4.92
N GLN A 538 -6.88 -28.64 -6.03
CA GLN A 538 -6.30 -27.42 -6.59
C GLN A 538 -6.65 -27.30 -8.06
N LYS A 539 -6.82 -26.06 -8.55
CA LYS A 539 -7.02 -25.84 -9.98
C LYS A 539 -5.76 -26.24 -10.75
N TYR A 540 -5.93 -27.03 -11.81
CA TYR A 540 -4.81 -27.42 -12.66
C TYR A 540 -4.24 -26.18 -13.39
N VAL A 541 -2.96 -25.94 -13.22
CA VAL A 541 -2.22 -24.87 -13.90
C VAL A 541 -1.34 -25.49 -14.97
N GLY A 542 -1.84 -25.55 -16.20
CA GLY A 542 -1.12 -26.05 -17.37
C GLY A 542 -1.57 -25.34 -18.64
N SER A 543 -0.87 -25.57 -19.78
CA SER A 543 -1.20 -24.93 -21.06
C SER A 543 -2.59 -25.35 -21.52
N LYS A 544 -3.46 -24.40 -21.86
CA LYS A 544 -4.79 -24.66 -22.40
C LYS A 544 -4.79 -25.27 -23.81
N GLU A 545 -3.64 -25.31 -24.47
CA GLU A 545 -3.52 -25.84 -25.84
C GLU A 545 -3.54 -27.38 -25.92
N THR A 546 -3.21 -28.06 -24.81
CA THR A 546 -3.33 -29.51 -24.70
C THR A 546 -4.00 -29.83 -23.35
N PRO A 547 -5.32 -30.19 -23.37
CA PRO A 547 -6.00 -30.56 -22.14
C PRO A 547 -5.30 -31.77 -21.52
N PRO A 548 -5.05 -31.76 -20.19
CA PRO A 548 -4.43 -32.89 -19.53
C PRO A 548 -5.35 -34.11 -19.62
N PRO A 549 -4.82 -35.33 -19.80
CA PRO A 549 -5.62 -36.51 -19.73
C PRO A 549 -6.23 -36.67 -18.32
N LEU A 550 -7.53 -36.94 -18.27
CA LEU A 550 -8.22 -37.23 -17.01
C LEU A 550 -7.62 -38.46 -16.34
N SER A 551 -7.39 -38.38 -15.05
CA SER A 551 -6.91 -39.51 -14.26
C SER A 551 -8.03 -40.53 -14.04
N LYS A 552 -7.69 -41.81 -13.94
CA LYS A 552 -8.62 -42.86 -13.50
C LYS A 552 -8.66 -42.90 -11.99
N MET A 553 -9.84 -42.85 -11.35
CA MET A 553 -9.97 -42.86 -9.90
C MET A 553 -9.27 -44.10 -9.30
N GLY A 554 -8.37 -43.89 -8.34
CA GLY A 554 -7.60 -44.98 -7.73
C GLY A 554 -6.53 -45.63 -8.64
N GLY A 555 -6.30 -45.13 -9.85
CA GLY A 555 -5.37 -45.64 -10.86
C GLY A 555 -3.91 -45.68 -10.44
N ALA A 556 -3.19 -46.74 -10.87
CA ALA A 556 -1.75 -46.94 -10.57
C ALA A 556 -0.85 -45.86 -11.22
N ALA A 557 -1.32 -45.19 -12.27
CA ALA A 557 -0.56 -44.14 -12.96
C ALA A 557 -0.34 -42.92 -12.07
N TRP A 558 -1.39 -42.39 -11.41
CA TRP A 558 -1.30 -41.29 -10.48
C TRP A 558 -0.46 -41.63 -9.25
N LYS A 559 -0.64 -42.82 -8.68
CA LYS A 559 0.19 -43.31 -7.58
C LYS A 559 1.67 -43.38 -7.94
N ARG A 560 2.00 -43.83 -9.17
CA ARG A 560 3.39 -43.86 -9.66
C ARG A 560 3.95 -42.45 -9.85
N GLN A 561 3.18 -41.52 -10.37
CA GLN A 561 3.61 -40.14 -10.58
C GLN A 561 3.82 -39.42 -9.23
N LYS A 562 2.90 -39.58 -8.26
CA LYS A 562 3.02 -39.09 -6.89
C LYS A 562 4.26 -39.70 -6.20
N LYS A 563 4.52 -41.01 -6.37
CA LYS A 563 5.71 -41.67 -5.82
C LYS A 563 6.99 -41.11 -6.43
N LYS A 564 7.07 -40.90 -7.74
CA LYS A 564 8.23 -40.33 -8.43
C LYS A 564 8.54 -38.91 -7.97
N VAL A 565 7.51 -38.08 -7.78
CA VAL A 565 7.66 -36.71 -7.24
C VAL A 565 8.13 -36.75 -5.78
N LYS A 566 7.55 -37.65 -4.97
CA LYS A 566 7.97 -37.84 -3.57
C LYS A 566 9.42 -38.30 -3.46
N GLU A 567 9.84 -39.23 -4.30
CA GLU A 567 11.24 -39.71 -4.36
C GLU A 567 12.21 -38.58 -4.79
N ALA A 568 11.86 -37.77 -5.78
CA ALA A 568 12.64 -36.63 -6.20
C ALA A 568 12.74 -35.54 -5.10
N ILE A 569 11.66 -35.28 -4.37
CA ILE A 569 11.65 -34.36 -3.22
C ILE A 569 12.53 -34.92 -2.09
N GLN A 570 12.45 -36.24 -1.83
CA GLN A 570 13.25 -36.88 -0.80
C GLN A 570 14.74 -36.86 -1.11
N GLU A 571 15.14 -37.14 -2.38
CA GLU A 571 16.51 -37.06 -2.87
C GLU A 571 17.05 -35.61 -2.73
N MET A 572 16.21 -34.60 -3.09
CA MET A 572 16.55 -33.18 -2.92
C MET A 572 16.74 -32.80 -1.44
N ALA A 573 15.89 -33.32 -0.56
CA ALA A 573 15.98 -33.11 0.88
C ALA A 573 17.24 -33.76 1.48
N GLU A 574 17.59 -34.98 1.04
CA GLU A 574 18.83 -35.64 1.47
C GLU A 574 20.09 -34.90 1.06
N ASP A 575 20.13 -34.35 -0.16
CA ASP A 575 21.24 -33.53 -0.65
C ASP A 575 21.40 -32.24 0.14
N LEU A 576 20.27 -31.60 0.51
CA LEU A 576 20.26 -30.41 1.37
C LEU A 576 20.71 -30.71 2.78
N LEU A 577 20.25 -31.84 3.37
CA LEU A 577 20.67 -32.29 4.70
C LEU A 577 22.19 -32.60 4.74
N LYS A 578 22.74 -33.23 3.70
CA LYS A 578 24.18 -33.48 3.60
C LYS A 578 24.97 -32.17 3.52
N LEU A 579 24.48 -31.19 2.77
CA LEU A 579 25.07 -29.86 2.68
C LEU A 579 25.04 -29.15 4.05
N TYR A 580 23.91 -29.18 4.75
CA TYR A 580 23.74 -28.62 6.08
C TYR A 580 24.69 -29.28 7.09
N ALA A 581 24.74 -30.62 7.13
CA ALA A 581 25.65 -31.32 8.01
C ALA A 581 27.14 -31.01 7.73
N SER A 582 27.54 -30.81 6.46
CA SER A 582 28.91 -30.42 6.12
C SER A 582 29.27 -29.01 6.59
N ARG A 583 28.32 -28.08 6.59
CA ARG A 583 28.47 -26.71 7.09
C ARG A 583 28.64 -26.64 8.59
N GLU A 584 27.85 -27.42 9.33
CA GLU A 584 27.95 -27.48 10.79
C GLU A 584 29.36 -27.88 11.26
N LEU A 585 30.11 -28.63 10.43
CA LEU A 585 31.48 -29.06 10.70
C LEU A 585 32.56 -28.10 10.15
N THR A 586 32.17 -27.09 9.35
CA THR A 586 33.12 -26.17 8.73
C THR A 586 33.24 -24.91 9.57
N LYS A 587 34.44 -24.47 9.90
CA LYS A 587 34.67 -23.19 10.55
C LYS A 587 34.48 -22.04 9.55
N GLY A 588 33.59 -21.11 9.87
CA GLY A 588 33.38 -19.85 9.19
C GLY A 588 34.21 -18.71 9.79
N HIS A 589 33.91 -17.50 9.36
CA HIS A 589 34.44 -16.28 9.95
C HIS A 589 33.32 -15.60 10.76
N ALA A 590 33.52 -15.45 12.06
CA ALA A 590 32.60 -14.68 12.89
C ALA A 590 32.91 -13.18 12.70
N TYR A 591 31.98 -12.43 12.14
CA TYR A 591 32.15 -11.00 11.91
C TYR A 591 31.95 -10.18 13.19
N SER A 592 32.58 -9.02 13.24
CA SER A 592 32.55 -8.13 14.40
C SER A 592 31.13 -7.71 14.76
N HIS A 593 30.85 -7.58 16.07
CA HIS A 593 29.58 -7.03 16.53
C HIS A 593 29.39 -5.58 16.08
N ASN A 594 28.15 -5.10 16.12
CA ASN A 594 27.76 -3.78 15.63
C ASN A 594 28.70 -2.67 16.07
N THR A 595 29.43 -2.10 15.12
CA THR A 595 30.32 -0.95 15.29
C THR A 595 29.54 0.36 15.17
N ILE A 596 30.19 1.47 15.57
CA ILE A 596 29.65 2.83 15.41
C ILE A 596 29.31 3.06 13.92
N LEU A 597 30.23 2.71 13.01
CA LEU A 597 30.04 2.86 11.56
C LEU A 597 28.83 2.08 11.01
N MET A 598 28.51 0.90 11.57
CA MET A 598 27.30 0.15 11.19
C MET A 598 26.02 0.86 11.59
N ARG A 599 26.01 1.50 12.76
CA ARG A 599 24.87 2.31 13.22
C ARG A 599 24.71 3.55 12.36
N GLU A 600 25.79 4.24 12.05
CA GLU A 600 25.77 5.39 11.12
C GLU A 600 25.22 4.97 9.75
N PHE A 601 25.66 3.83 9.22
CA PHE A 601 25.15 3.29 7.97
C PHE A 601 23.66 2.97 8.06
N ALA A 602 23.18 2.38 9.14
CA ALA A 602 21.76 2.12 9.37
C ALA A 602 20.94 3.41 9.49
N ASP A 603 21.43 4.38 10.31
CA ASP A 603 20.76 5.65 10.56
C ASP A 603 20.74 6.56 9.30
N ALA A 604 21.67 6.36 8.36
CA ALA A 604 21.68 7.03 7.05
C ALA A 604 20.65 6.46 6.05
N PHE A 605 19.85 5.47 6.42
CA PHE A 605 18.79 4.94 5.55
C PHE A 605 17.64 5.96 5.44
N GLU A 606 17.21 6.25 4.21
CA GLU A 606 16.23 7.32 3.91
C GLU A 606 14.80 6.97 4.33
N TYR A 607 14.50 5.69 4.53
CA TYR A 607 13.16 5.19 4.81
C TYR A 607 13.08 4.64 6.23
N GLU A 608 11.85 4.56 6.75
CA GLU A 608 11.59 3.88 8.01
C GLU A 608 11.47 2.37 7.74
N GLU A 609 12.28 1.57 8.44
CA GLU A 609 12.22 0.12 8.29
C GLU A 609 10.91 -0.42 8.86
N THR A 610 10.34 -1.42 8.18
CA THR A 610 9.22 -2.20 8.73
C THR A 610 9.73 -3.17 9.80
N GLU A 611 8.84 -3.64 10.67
CA GLU A 611 9.19 -4.61 11.71
C GLU A 611 9.81 -5.89 11.11
N ASP A 612 9.30 -6.35 9.97
CA ASP A 612 9.85 -7.52 9.28
C ASP A 612 11.23 -7.25 8.68
N GLN A 613 11.47 -6.03 8.16
CA GLN A 613 12.80 -5.65 7.67
C GLN A 613 13.81 -5.62 8.81
N LEU A 614 13.46 -5.01 9.95
CA LEU A 614 14.32 -4.98 11.14
C LEU A 614 14.64 -6.40 11.60
N LYS A 615 13.64 -7.25 11.71
CA LYS A 615 13.83 -8.66 12.08
C LYS A 615 14.72 -9.40 11.09
N ALA A 616 14.55 -9.20 9.79
CA ALA A 616 15.38 -9.81 8.77
C ALA A 616 16.83 -9.32 8.84
N ILE A 617 17.06 -8.04 9.16
CA ILE A 617 18.39 -7.47 9.38
C ILE A 617 19.04 -8.11 10.62
N GLU A 618 18.34 -8.14 11.74
CA GLU A 618 18.81 -8.77 12.98
C GLU A 618 19.15 -10.25 12.78
N ASP A 619 18.30 -10.99 12.09
CA ASP A 619 18.54 -12.40 11.77
C ASP A 619 19.83 -12.58 10.93
N VAL A 620 20.06 -11.75 9.92
CA VAL A 620 21.24 -11.80 9.06
C VAL A 620 22.49 -11.41 9.84
N GLU A 621 22.43 -10.37 10.66
CA GLU A 621 23.54 -9.94 11.51
C GLU A 621 23.93 -11.02 12.50
N ALA A 622 22.95 -11.64 13.16
CA ALA A 622 23.18 -12.76 14.10
C ALA A 622 23.78 -13.98 13.40
N ASP A 623 23.42 -14.24 12.14
CA ASP A 623 24.02 -15.32 11.36
C ASP A 623 25.49 -15.04 11.05
N LEU A 624 25.81 -13.84 10.59
CA LEU A 624 27.17 -13.42 10.26
C LEU A 624 28.12 -13.39 11.48
N GLU A 625 27.57 -13.27 12.69
CA GLU A 625 28.36 -13.31 13.93
C GLU A 625 28.71 -14.73 14.43
N LYS A 626 28.15 -15.77 13.78
CA LYS A 626 28.46 -17.18 14.07
C LYS A 626 29.81 -17.57 13.47
N ASP A 627 30.49 -18.52 14.09
CA ASP A 627 31.77 -19.07 13.65
C ASP A 627 31.64 -20.17 12.58
N LYS A 628 30.51 -20.24 11.89
CA LYS A 628 30.18 -21.21 10.84
C LYS A 628 29.55 -20.52 9.63
N PRO A 629 29.80 -21.04 8.42
CA PRO A 629 29.17 -20.46 7.22
C PRO A 629 27.66 -20.57 7.27
N THR A 630 26.95 -19.50 6.93
CA THR A 630 25.50 -19.42 6.96
C THR A 630 24.88 -19.39 5.56
N ASP A 631 23.63 -19.77 5.41
CA ASP A 631 22.87 -19.73 4.17
C ASP A 631 21.43 -19.31 4.47
N ARG A 632 21.17 -18.03 4.35
CA ARG A 632 19.85 -17.48 4.63
C ARG A 632 19.15 -17.08 3.35
N LEU A 633 17.86 -17.40 3.28
CA LEU A 633 16.96 -16.96 2.23
C LEU A 633 16.09 -15.82 2.76
N ILE A 634 16.12 -14.67 2.08
CA ILE A 634 15.21 -13.54 2.32
C ILE A 634 14.13 -13.57 1.27
N CYS A 635 12.91 -13.77 1.70
CA CYS A 635 11.73 -13.78 0.86
C CYS A 635 10.90 -12.51 1.12
N GLY A 636 10.46 -11.83 0.08
CA GLY A 636 9.59 -10.66 0.19
C GLY A 636 9.22 -10.15 -1.20
N ASP A 637 8.08 -9.51 -1.34
CA ASP A 637 7.62 -9.01 -2.64
C ASP A 637 8.55 -7.93 -3.22
N VAL A 638 8.36 -7.58 -4.48
CA VAL A 638 9.13 -6.50 -5.14
C VAL A 638 8.88 -5.17 -4.41
N GLY A 639 9.96 -4.44 -4.13
CA GLY A 639 9.87 -3.16 -3.40
C GLY A 639 9.77 -3.28 -1.87
N TYR A 640 9.91 -4.49 -1.28
CA TYR A 640 9.89 -4.69 0.19
C TYR A 640 11.26 -4.48 0.87
N GLY A 641 12.20 -3.83 0.20
CA GLY A 641 13.48 -3.44 0.79
C GLY A 641 14.50 -4.56 1.01
N LYS A 642 14.34 -5.73 0.35
CA LYS A 642 15.32 -6.84 0.42
C LYS A 642 16.76 -6.42 0.15
N THR A 643 16.94 -5.46 -0.76
CA THR A 643 18.26 -4.94 -1.15
C THR A 643 18.95 -4.19 -0.01
N GLU A 644 18.21 -3.45 0.84
CA GLU A 644 18.79 -2.77 2.01
C GLU A 644 19.33 -3.79 3.02
N VAL A 645 18.60 -4.89 3.27
CA VAL A 645 19.09 -5.98 4.13
C VAL A 645 20.40 -6.54 3.59
N ALA A 646 20.49 -6.73 2.28
CA ALA A 646 21.72 -7.21 1.62
C ALA A 646 22.88 -6.20 1.70
N MET A 647 22.59 -4.89 1.59
CA MET A 647 23.59 -3.83 1.68
C MET A 647 24.15 -3.72 3.10
N ARG A 648 23.32 -3.85 4.15
CA ARG A 648 23.78 -3.88 5.54
C ARG A 648 24.67 -5.09 5.83
N ALA A 649 24.29 -6.27 5.32
CA ALA A 649 25.13 -7.45 5.40
C ALA A 649 26.49 -7.26 4.67
N ALA A 650 26.46 -6.69 3.47
CA ALA A 650 27.67 -6.39 2.71
C ALA A 650 28.58 -5.40 3.46
N PHE A 651 28.01 -4.35 4.07
CA PHE A 651 28.78 -3.37 4.82
C PHE A 651 29.49 -4.00 6.03
N LYS A 652 28.78 -4.84 6.80
CA LYS A 652 29.34 -5.59 7.93
C LYS A 652 30.56 -6.41 7.53
N VAL A 653 30.43 -7.12 6.41
CA VAL A 653 31.48 -7.99 5.87
C VAL A 653 32.71 -7.18 5.39
N VAL A 654 32.49 -6.04 4.74
CA VAL A 654 33.55 -5.15 4.25
C VAL A 654 34.32 -4.50 5.40
N LEU A 655 33.66 -4.12 6.48
CA LEU A 655 34.31 -3.57 7.68
C LEU A 655 35.36 -4.56 8.26
N ASP A 656 35.13 -5.85 8.15
CA ASP A 656 36.06 -6.90 8.55
C ASP A 656 37.09 -7.26 7.45
N LYS A 657 37.24 -6.40 6.43
CA LYS A 657 38.19 -6.54 5.32
C LYS A 657 38.00 -7.82 4.52
N LYS A 658 36.76 -8.29 4.41
CA LYS A 658 36.39 -9.39 3.52
C LYS A 658 35.69 -8.83 2.29
N GLN A 659 35.79 -9.60 1.19
CA GLN A 659 35.17 -9.23 -0.07
C GLN A 659 33.76 -9.81 -0.19
N VAL A 660 32.89 -9.06 -0.87
CA VAL A 660 31.51 -9.44 -1.14
C VAL A 660 31.29 -9.61 -2.64
N ALA A 661 30.63 -10.69 -3.03
CA ALA A 661 30.21 -10.94 -4.41
C ALA A 661 28.69 -10.87 -4.51
N VAL A 662 28.17 -9.96 -5.36
CA VAL A 662 26.73 -9.84 -5.63
C VAL A 662 26.44 -10.43 -7.01
N LEU A 663 25.67 -11.52 -7.02
CA LEU A 663 25.27 -12.25 -8.21
C LEU A 663 23.86 -11.90 -8.62
N VAL A 664 23.69 -11.44 -9.84
CA VAL A 664 22.41 -11.07 -10.44
C VAL A 664 22.17 -11.79 -11.77
N PRO A 665 20.92 -12.06 -12.17
CA PRO A 665 20.63 -12.83 -13.36
C PRO A 665 20.94 -12.12 -14.67
N THR A 666 20.82 -10.78 -14.72
CA THR A 666 20.97 -9.99 -15.95
C THR A 666 21.99 -8.86 -15.82
N THR A 667 22.51 -8.39 -16.96
CA THR A 667 23.48 -7.30 -17.03
C THR A 667 22.86 -5.96 -16.61
N ILE A 668 21.58 -5.75 -16.89
CA ILE A 668 20.86 -4.53 -16.54
C ILE A 668 20.68 -4.45 -15.01
N LEU A 669 20.29 -5.55 -14.38
CA LEU A 669 20.23 -5.62 -12.92
C LEU A 669 21.59 -5.41 -12.27
N ALA A 670 22.67 -5.92 -12.87
CA ALA A 670 24.02 -5.66 -12.39
C ALA A 670 24.33 -4.16 -12.39
N GLN A 671 23.93 -3.43 -13.43
CA GLN A 671 24.13 -1.99 -13.53
C GLN A 671 23.31 -1.22 -12.50
N GLN A 672 22.04 -1.58 -12.30
CA GLN A 672 21.18 -0.97 -11.27
C GLN A 672 21.73 -1.20 -9.87
N HIS A 673 22.09 -2.44 -9.53
CA HIS A 673 22.70 -2.72 -8.24
C HIS A 673 24.00 -1.94 -8.01
N VAL A 674 24.86 -1.81 -9.03
CA VAL A 674 26.09 -1.00 -8.91
C VAL A 674 25.76 0.45 -8.57
N GLN A 675 24.77 1.02 -9.26
CA GLN A 675 24.34 2.39 -9.01
C GLN A 675 23.77 2.55 -7.59
N THR A 676 22.83 1.70 -7.20
CA THR A 676 22.20 1.73 -5.87
C THR A 676 23.22 1.53 -4.75
N PHE A 677 24.15 0.56 -4.93
CA PHE A 677 25.22 0.35 -3.96
C PHE A 677 26.16 1.55 -3.89
N ARG A 678 26.57 2.15 -5.01
CA ARG A 678 27.43 3.33 -4.99
C ARG A 678 26.76 4.53 -4.35
N GLU A 679 25.49 4.76 -4.60
CA GLU A 679 24.71 5.83 -3.95
C GLU A 679 24.64 5.60 -2.45
N ARG A 680 24.35 4.40 -2.01
CA ARG A 680 24.19 4.03 -0.60
C ARG A 680 25.52 4.06 0.18
N PHE A 681 26.62 3.71 -0.49
CA PHE A 681 27.97 3.63 0.08
C PHE A 681 28.81 4.89 -0.17
N HIS A 682 28.25 5.94 -0.76
CA HIS A 682 28.99 7.12 -1.23
C HIS A 682 29.86 7.77 -0.16
N GLU A 683 29.40 7.80 1.08
CA GLU A 683 30.10 8.43 2.21
C GLU A 683 31.17 7.52 2.85
N TYR A 684 31.30 6.29 2.39
CA TYR A 684 32.21 5.28 2.98
C TYR A 684 33.34 4.88 2.02
N PRO A 685 34.55 4.62 2.52
CA PRO A 685 35.68 4.22 1.69
C PRO A 685 35.58 2.76 1.22
N VAL A 686 34.53 2.43 0.47
CA VAL A 686 34.26 1.08 -0.05
C VAL A 686 34.40 1.09 -1.57
N ASN A 687 35.25 0.26 -2.10
CA ASN A 687 35.48 0.13 -3.54
C ASN A 687 34.51 -0.88 -4.18
N ILE A 688 33.56 -0.34 -4.96
CA ILE A 688 32.55 -1.14 -5.66
C ILE A 688 32.84 -1.16 -7.14
N ASP A 689 32.99 -2.36 -7.71
CA ASP A 689 33.22 -2.55 -9.14
C ASP A 689 32.30 -3.62 -9.72
N MET A 690 32.30 -3.73 -11.05
CA MET A 690 31.37 -4.56 -11.79
C MET A 690 32.07 -5.41 -12.84
N VAL A 691 31.62 -6.67 -13.00
CA VAL A 691 32.03 -7.52 -14.11
C VAL A 691 30.79 -7.97 -14.89
N ASN A 692 30.62 -7.39 -16.06
CA ASN A 692 29.58 -7.75 -16.99
C ASN A 692 30.06 -7.65 -18.45
N ARG A 693 29.16 -7.97 -19.40
CA ARG A 693 29.49 -7.95 -20.85
C ARG A 693 29.63 -6.55 -21.45
N PHE A 694 29.13 -5.49 -20.75
CA PHE A 694 29.26 -4.11 -21.23
C PHE A 694 30.67 -3.57 -21.10
N ARG A 695 31.50 -4.17 -20.21
CA ARG A 695 32.90 -3.83 -20.09
C ARG A 695 33.73 -4.52 -21.15
N THR A 696 34.71 -3.81 -21.68
CA THR A 696 35.69 -4.38 -22.62
C THR A 696 36.48 -5.50 -21.96
N PRO A 697 37.01 -6.45 -22.73
CA PRO A 697 37.85 -7.51 -22.19
C PRO A 697 39.08 -7.02 -21.42
N ARG A 698 39.57 -5.82 -21.75
CA ARG A 698 40.67 -5.16 -21.02
C ARG A 698 40.21 -4.67 -19.65
N GLU A 699 39.13 -3.95 -19.58
CA GLU A 699 38.55 -3.47 -18.31
C GLU A 699 38.19 -4.64 -17.41
N GLN A 700 37.56 -5.70 -17.93
CA GLN A 700 37.26 -6.90 -17.15
C GLN A 700 38.54 -7.52 -16.54
N LYS A 701 39.65 -7.59 -17.34
CA LYS A 701 40.89 -8.12 -16.86
C LYS A 701 41.54 -7.24 -15.78
N GLU A 702 41.44 -5.93 -15.92
CA GLU A 702 41.89 -4.96 -14.91
C GLU A 702 41.09 -5.10 -13.60
N THR A 703 39.75 -5.11 -13.68
CA THR A 703 38.88 -5.34 -12.50
C THR A 703 39.20 -6.66 -11.81
N LEU A 704 39.35 -7.76 -12.55
CA LEU A 704 39.68 -9.07 -11.95
C LEU A 704 41.10 -9.11 -11.34
N ALA A 705 42.04 -8.35 -11.86
CA ALA A 705 43.35 -8.21 -11.26
C ALA A 705 43.32 -7.44 -9.94
N GLU A 706 42.53 -6.34 -9.86
CA GLU A 706 42.34 -5.57 -8.64
C GLU A 706 41.52 -6.36 -7.59
N LEU A 707 40.50 -7.12 -7.99
CA LEU A 707 39.79 -8.04 -7.14
C LEU A 707 40.71 -9.07 -6.47
N LYS A 708 41.60 -9.66 -7.24
CA LYS A 708 42.59 -10.62 -6.74
C LYS A 708 43.61 -10.00 -5.77
N LYS A 709 43.90 -8.70 -5.92
CA LYS A 709 44.78 -7.96 -4.99
C LYS A 709 44.07 -7.56 -3.70
N GLY A 710 42.72 -7.60 -3.64
CA GLY A 710 41.93 -7.13 -2.54
C GLY A 710 41.60 -5.64 -2.56
N ASN A 711 41.78 -4.97 -3.71
CA ASN A 711 41.48 -3.53 -3.86
C ASN A 711 39.99 -3.28 -4.23
N VAL A 712 39.23 -4.32 -4.52
CA VAL A 712 37.78 -4.26 -4.74
C VAL A 712 37.10 -4.96 -3.58
N ASP A 713 36.27 -4.25 -2.84
CA ASP A 713 35.56 -4.75 -1.66
C ASP A 713 34.27 -5.44 -2.05
N ILE A 714 33.50 -4.84 -2.94
CA ILE A 714 32.22 -5.38 -3.42
C ILE A 714 32.29 -5.51 -4.95
N ILE A 715 32.11 -6.73 -5.45
CA ILE A 715 32.04 -7.00 -6.88
C ILE A 715 30.65 -7.43 -7.28
N ILE A 716 30.03 -6.73 -8.23
CA ILE A 716 28.68 -7.01 -8.72
C ILE A 716 28.76 -7.56 -10.13
N GLY A 717 28.02 -8.62 -10.42
CA GLY A 717 28.02 -9.17 -11.77
C GLY A 717 27.07 -10.34 -11.98
N THR A 718 27.05 -10.81 -13.23
CA THR A 718 26.24 -11.96 -13.63
C THR A 718 26.98 -13.28 -13.37
N HIS A 719 26.46 -14.36 -13.95
CA HIS A 719 27.15 -15.70 -13.92
C HIS A 719 28.62 -15.67 -14.30
N ARG A 720 29.13 -14.59 -14.88
CA ARG A 720 30.57 -14.37 -15.20
C ARG A 720 31.43 -14.43 -13.94
N LEU A 721 30.91 -14.01 -12.78
CA LEU A 721 31.60 -14.11 -11.48
C LEU A 721 31.90 -15.56 -11.04
N LEU A 722 31.15 -16.52 -11.55
CA LEU A 722 31.36 -17.94 -11.26
C LEU A 722 32.38 -18.62 -12.20
N SER A 723 33.07 -17.86 -13.06
CA SER A 723 34.08 -18.40 -13.99
C SER A 723 35.38 -18.75 -13.27
N LYS A 724 36.13 -19.74 -13.80
CA LYS A 724 37.33 -20.27 -13.16
C LYS A 724 38.48 -19.26 -13.03
N ASP A 725 38.48 -18.23 -13.86
CA ASP A 725 39.50 -17.18 -13.90
C ASP A 725 39.25 -16.07 -12.84
N VAL A 726 38.07 -16.04 -12.23
CA VAL A 726 37.73 -15.11 -11.12
C VAL A 726 38.34 -15.66 -9.83
N LYS A 727 39.23 -14.89 -9.23
CA LYS A 727 39.88 -15.24 -7.96
C LYS A 727 39.72 -14.07 -6.99
N PHE A 728 39.24 -14.38 -5.81
CA PHE A 728 39.10 -13.43 -4.69
C PHE A 728 40.37 -13.50 -3.81
N ALA A 729 40.72 -12.39 -3.19
CA ALA A 729 41.75 -12.34 -2.14
C ALA A 729 41.19 -12.90 -0.81
N SER A 730 39.99 -12.50 -0.43
CA SER A 730 39.35 -12.93 0.82
C SER A 730 37.81 -12.82 0.72
N LEU A 731 37.17 -13.75 0.02
CA LEU A 731 35.73 -13.77 -0.15
C LEU A 731 35.05 -14.15 1.17
N GLY A 732 34.16 -13.29 1.70
CA GLY A 732 33.41 -13.50 2.93
C GLY A 732 31.93 -13.78 2.69
N LEU A 733 31.29 -13.07 1.75
CA LEU A 733 29.85 -13.16 1.52
C LEU A 733 29.53 -13.24 0.04
N ILE A 734 28.55 -14.07 -0.30
CA ILE A 734 27.94 -14.11 -1.64
C ILE A 734 26.47 -13.74 -1.47
N ILE A 735 26.05 -12.65 -2.12
CA ILE A 735 24.64 -12.25 -2.22
C ILE A 735 24.13 -12.72 -3.59
N ILE A 736 23.01 -13.43 -3.60
CA ILE A 736 22.41 -13.97 -4.82
C ILE A 736 21.01 -13.38 -4.96
N ASP A 737 20.78 -12.61 -5.99
CA ASP A 737 19.46 -12.11 -6.32
C ASP A 737 18.79 -13.01 -7.35
N GLU A 738 17.51 -13.39 -7.09
CA GLU A 738 16.69 -14.24 -7.97
C GLU A 738 17.36 -15.57 -8.38
N GLU A 739 17.79 -16.38 -7.40
CA GLU A 739 18.52 -17.67 -7.62
C GLU A 739 17.82 -18.62 -8.60
N GLN A 740 16.47 -18.61 -8.66
CA GLN A 740 15.69 -19.48 -9.55
C GLN A 740 16.00 -19.27 -11.02
N ARG A 741 16.52 -18.11 -11.42
CA ARG A 741 16.89 -17.78 -12.81
C ARG A 741 18.25 -18.29 -13.25
N PHE A 742 19.06 -18.83 -12.33
CA PHE A 742 20.36 -19.39 -12.68
C PHE A 742 20.22 -20.83 -13.22
N GLY A 743 20.92 -21.12 -14.31
CA GLY A 743 20.95 -22.46 -14.92
C GLY A 743 21.60 -23.51 -14.02
N VAL A 744 21.30 -24.80 -14.27
CA VAL A 744 21.76 -25.96 -13.48
C VAL A 744 23.26 -25.96 -13.21
N LYS A 745 24.07 -25.70 -14.26
CA LYS A 745 25.56 -25.66 -14.13
C LYS A 745 26.07 -24.57 -13.19
N HIS A 746 25.38 -23.45 -13.09
CA HIS A 746 25.72 -22.36 -12.19
C HIS A 746 25.32 -22.71 -10.75
N LYS A 747 24.18 -23.36 -10.57
CA LYS A 747 23.71 -23.85 -9.26
C LYS A 747 24.66 -24.90 -8.66
N GLU A 748 25.24 -25.77 -9.50
CA GLU A 748 26.26 -26.73 -9.02
C GLU A 748 27.56 -26.07 -8.55
N LYS A 749 27.97 -24.98 -9.21
CA LYS A 749 29.15 -24.21 -8.78
C LYS A 749 28.86 -23.47 -7.46
N LEU A 750 27.67 -22.90 -7.32
CA LEU A 750 27.22 -22.27 -6.10
C LEU A 750 27.16 -23.28 -4.93
N LYS A 751 26.67 -24.51 -5.18
CA LYS A 751 26.69 -25.58 -4.15
C LYS A 751 28.08 -25.81 -3.54
N LYS A 752 29.14 -25.71 -4.32
CA LYS A 752 30.52 -25.87 -3.81
C LYS A 752 31.00 -24.71 -2.96
N LEU A 753 30.59 -23.47 -3.31
CA LEU A 753 30.93 -22.27 -2.55
C LEU A 753 30.14 -22.17 -1.24
N ARG A 754 28.95 -22.74 -1.22
CA ARG A 754 28.06 -22.79 -0.03
C ARG A 754 28.70 -23.48 1.20
N ASN A 755 29.71 -24.29 1.04
CA ASN A 755 30.36 -24.97 2.16
C ASN A 755 31.40 -24.14 2.88
N SER A 756 31.86 -23.02 2.33
CA SER A 756 33.01 -22.28 2.83
C SER A 756 32.81 -20.77 2.98
N VAL A 757 31.70 -20.24 2.49
CA VAL A 757 31.41 -18.80 2.45
C VAL A 757 29.97 -18.58 2.85
N ASP A 758 29.70 -17.46 3.52
CA ASP A 758 28.33 -17.04 3.86
C ASP A 758 27.52 -16.73 2.60
N ILE A 759 26.28 -17.16 2.58
CA ILE A 759 25.37 -16.92 1.44
C ILE A 759 24.08 -16.29 1.90
N LEU A 760 23.74 -15.20 1.24
CA LEU A 760 22.46 -14.52 1.37
C LEU A 760 21.74 -14.56 0.04
N THR A 761 20.57 -15.18 0.00
CA THR A 761 19.76 -15.27 -1.21
C THR A 761 18.52 -14.39 -1.08
N LEU A 762 18.25 -13.58 -2.10
CA LEU A 762 17.05 -12.74 -2.18
C LEU A 762 16.09 -13.33 -3.21
N THR A 763 14.80 -13.35 -2.91
CA THR A 763 13.76 -13.76 -3.87
C THR A 763 12.49 -12.94 -3.70
N ALA A 764 11.86 -12.61 -4.83
CA ALA A 764 10.54 -11.96 -4.85
C ALA A 764 9.39 -12.98 -4.95
N THR A 765 9.68 -14.26 -5.25
CA THR A 765 8.63 -15.28 -5.34
C THR A 765 8.26 -15.78 -3.93
N PRO A 766 6.98 -15.67 -3.53
CA PRO A 766 6.54 -16.20 -2.25
C PRO A 766 6.67 -17.72 -2.22
N ILE A 767 7.19 -18.24 -1.13
CA ILE A 767 7.30 -19.68 -0.92
C ILE A 767 5.95 -20.16 -0.37
N PRO A 768 5.25 -21.11 -1.03
CA PRO A 768 4.03 -21.68 -0.48
C PRO A 768 4.25 -22.23 0.94
N ARG A 769 3.31 -22.00 1.86
CA ARG A 769 3.40 -22.44 3.27
C ARG A 769 3.81 -23.91 3.41
N THR A 770 3.29 -24.79 2.58
CA THR A 770 3.67 -26.21 2.55
C THR A 770 5.17 -26.42 2.24
N LEU A 771 5.74 -25.60 1.38
CA LEU A 771 7.18 -25.67 1.07
C LEU A 771 8.00 -25.00 2.19
N HIS A 772 7.47 -23.96 2.83
CA HIS A 772 8.05 -23.32 4.00
C HIS A 772 8.23 -24.32 5.14
N PHE A 773 7.18 -25.06 5.52
CA PHE A 773 7.26 -26.10 6.53
C PHE A 773 8.23 -27.24 6.16
N SER A 774 8.39 -27.54 4.88
CA SER A 774 9.33 -28.55 4.40
C SER A 774 10.79 -28.10 4.43
N LEU A 775 11.05 -26.78 4.44
CA LEU A 775 12.39 -26.19 4.50
C LEU A 775 12.82 -25.81 5.92
N ILE A 776 11.90 -25.80 6.91
CA ILE A 776 12.23 -25.53 8.31
C ILE A 776 13.29 -26.54 8.78
N GLY A 777 14.44 -26.00 9.23
CA GLY A 777 15.58 -26.79 9.69
C GLY A 777 16.56 -27.27 8.60
N VAL A 778 16.32 -26.90 7.33
CA VAL A 778 17.23 -27.21 6.21
C VAL A 778 17.94 -25.96 5.66
N ARG A 779 17.29 -24.80 5.77
CA ARG A 779 17.81 -23.49 5.37
C ARG A 779 17.19 -22.40 6.23
N ASP A 780 18.00 -21.44 6.67
CA ASP A 780 17.51 -20.29 7.41
C ASP A 780 16.67 -19.38 6.50
N LEU A 781 15.54 -18.89 6.99
CA LEU A 781 14.58 -18.14 6.22
C LEU A 781 14.08 -16.92 7.01
N SER A 782 14.14 -15.76 6.37
CA SER A 782 13.47 -14.53 6.85
C SER A 782 12.47 -14.06 5.80
N ILE A 783 11.25 -13.76 6.24
CA ILE A 783 10.16 -13.35 5.36
C ILE A 783 9.81 -11.89 5.68
N ILE A 784 9.76 -11.04 4.65
CA ILE A 784 9.32 -9.66 4.74
C ILE A 784 7.92 -9.60 4.10
N GLU A 785 6.88 -9.56 4.93
CA GLU A 785 5.47 -9.53 4.51
C GLU A 785 4.88 -8.13 4.55
N THR A 786 5.47 -7.24 5.37
CA THR A 786 5.01 -5.85 5.48
C THR A 786 5.65 -4.97 4.42
N PRO A 787 4.85 -4.35 3.53
CA PRO A 787 5.39 -3.39 2.58
C PRO A 787 5.88 -2.12 3.29
N PRO A 788 6.88 -1.41 2.73
CA PRO A 788 7.25 -0.08 3.20
C PRO A 788 6.06 0.87 3.23
N VAL A 789 6.07 1.81 4.16
CA VAL A 789 4.97 2.77 4.40
C VAL A 789 4.61 3.56 3.14
N ASP A 790 5.57 3.82 2.27
CA ASP A 790 5.41 4.64 1.06
C ASP A 790 5.02 3.86 -0.20
N ARG A 791 4.81 2.54 -0.11
CA ARG A 791 4.41 1.73 -1.27
C ARG A 791 2.92 1.90 -1.56
N LEU A 792 2.60 2.51 -2.70
CA LEU A 792 1.23 2.60 -3.19
C LEU A 792 0.76 1.28 -3.79
N ALA A 793 -0.47 0.90 -3.50
CA ALA A 793 -1.11 -0.24 -4.17
C ALA A 793 -1.28 0.05 -5.68
N VAL A 794 -1.03 -0.96 -6.52
CA VAL A 794 -1.25 -0.85 -7.95
C VAL A 794 -2.76 -0.92 -8.23
N LYS A 795 -3.31 0.13 -8.88
CA LYS A 795 -4.70 0.13 -9.33
C LYS A 795 -4.82 -0.78 -10.56
N THR A 796 -5.58 -1.85 -10.44
CA THR A 796 -5.74 -2.84 -11.52
C THR A 796 -7.13 -2.76 -12.13
N PHE A 797 -7.20 -2.61 -13.46
CA PHE A 797 -8.43 -2.53 -14.21
C PHE A 797 -8.53 -3.69 -15.18
N ILE A 798 -9.65 -4.43 -15.15
CA ILE A 798 -9.93 -5.51 -16.11
C ILE A 798 -10.97 -5.00 -17.10
N ARG A 799 -10.56 -4.85 -18.37
CA ARG A 799 -11.41 -4.32 -19.44
C ARG A 799 -11.38 -5.23 -20.68
N LYS A 800 -12.41 -5.16 -21.50
CA LYS A 800 -12.33 -5.70 -22.85
C LYS A 800 -11.31 -4.90 -23.66
N PHE A 801 -10.70 -5.53 -24.68
CA PHE A 801 -9.76 -4.84 -25.56
C PHE A 801 -10.49 -3.69 -26.29
N ASP A 802 -10.09 -2.46 -26.01
CA ASP A 802 -10.65 -1.24 -26.56
C ASP A 802 -9.52 -0.24 -26.88
N GLU A 803 -9.46 0.19 -28.13
CA GLU A 803 -8.43 1.14 -28.61
C GLU A 803 -8.56 2.50 -27.92
N LYS A 804 -9.78 2.93 -27.51
CA LYS A 804 -10.00 4.20 -26.81
C LYS A 804 -9.38 4.16 -25.42
N VAL A 805 -9.65 3.11 -24.65
CA VAL A 805 -9.08 2.92 -23.31
C VAL A 805 -7.54 2.84 -23.35
N ILE A 806 -7.00 2.13 -24.36
CA ILE A 806 -5.55 2.06 -24.56
C ILE A 806 -4.98 3.45 -24.85
N ARG A 807 -5.63 4.23 -25.70
CA ARG A 807 -5.21 5.61 -26.01
C ARG A 807 -5.20 6.48 -24.76
N GLU A 808 -6.27 6.49 -24.00
CA GLU A 808 -6.40 7.29 -22.78
C GLU A 808 -5.31 6.93 -21.76
N ALA A 809 -5.10 5.64 -21.52
CA ALA A 809 -4.07 5.17 -20.58
C ALA A 809 -2.65 5.61 -21.01
N ILE A 810 -2.35 5.52 -22.32
CA ILE A 810 -1.03 5.92 -22.85
C ILE A 810 -0.86 7.44 -22.77
N MET A 811 -1.85 8.21 -23.24
CA MET A 811 -1.77 9.67 -23.25
C MET A 811 -1.67 10.23 -21.84
N ARG A 812 -2.48 9.73 -20.90
CA ARG A 812 -2.42 10.12 -19.49
C ARG A 812 -1.04 9.94 -18.87
N GLU A 813 -0.35 8.86 -19.25
CA GLU A 813 0.99 8.58 -18.74
C GLU A 813 2.04 9.50 -19.40
N VAL A 814 1.97 9.66 -20.71
CA VAL A 814 2.91 10.48 -21.49
C VAL A 814 2.78 11.96 -21.11
N ASP A 815 1.55 12.47 -20.94
CA ASP A 815 1.28 13.87 -20.58
C ASP A 815 1.85 14.25 -19.20
N ARG A 816 1.95 13.29 -18.27
CA ARG A 816 2.63 13.51 -16.97
C ARG A 816 4.13 13.24 -17.00
N GLY A 817 4.72 12.98 -18.18
CA GLY A 817 6.16 12.66 -18.33
C GLY A 817 6.56 11.26 -17.87
N GLY A 818 5.59 10.35 -17.75
CA GLY A 818 5.80 8.95 -17.44
C GLY A 818 6.00 8.09 -18.67
N GLN A 819 6.20 6.78 -18.46
CA GLN A 819 6.40 5.78 -19.51
C GLN A 819 5.45 4.60 -19.34
N VAL A 820 5.17 3.88 -20.44
CA VAL A 820 4.20 2.78 -20.47
C VAL A 820 4.85 1.48 -20.88
N PHE A 821 4.58 0.41 -20.12
CA PHE A 821 4.79 -0.96 -20.58
C PHE A 821 3.54 -1.49 -21.27
N PHE A 822 3.70 -2.03 -22.50
CA PHE A 822 2.65 -2.77 -23.18
C PHE A 822 3.10 -4.21 -23.39
N VAL A 823 2.50 -5.14 -22.64
CA VAL A 823 2.88 -6.56 -22.67
C VAL A 823 1.99 -7.33 -23.65
N HIS A 824 2.63 -7.95 -24.65
CA HIS A 824 1.95 -8.79 -25.65
C HIS A 824 2.73 -10.07 -25.93
N ASN A 825 2.23 -11.21 -25.47
CA ASN A 825 3.01 -12.46 -25.40
C ASN A 825 3.13 -13.26 -26.70
N LYS A 826 2.77 -12.66 -27.87
CA LYS A 826 2.85 -13.29 -29.17
C LYS A 826 3.78 -12.51 -30.11
N ILE A 827 4.98 -13.06 -30.38
CA ILE A 827 6.00 -12.42 -31.21
C ILE A 827 5.47 -12.18 -32.63
N HIS A 828 4.71 -13.13 -33.23
CA HIS A 828 4.21 -13.01 -34.60
C HIS A 828 3.29 -11.81 -34.80
N SER A 829 2.56 -11.36 -33.79
CA SER A 829 1.60 -10.23 -33.88
C SER A 829 2.11 -8.95 -33.22
N ILE A 830 3.31 -8.94 -32.63
CA ILE A 830 3.82 -7.79 -31.87
C ILE A 830 3.97 -6.53 -32.76
N HIS A 831 4.39 -6.72 -34.01
CA HIS A 831 4.52 -5.63 -34.98
C HIS A 831 3.15 -5.08 -35.41
N SER A 832 2.09 -5.91 -35.47
CA SER A 832 0.73 -5.47 -35.75
C SER A 832 0.18 -4.64 -34.60
N ILE A 833 0.44 -5.02 -33.37
CA ILE A 833 0.09 -4.23 -32.19
C ILE A 833 0.86 -2.90 -32.17
N ALA A 834 2.15 -2.89 -32.49
CA ALA A 834 2.92 -1.65 -32.61
C ALA A 834 2.35 -0.70 -33.69
N ALA A 835 1.93 -1.24 -34.83
CA ALA A 835 1.30 -0.45 -35.88
C ALA A 835 -0.07 0.12 -35.43
N MET A 836 -0.85 -0.66 -34.72
CA MET A 836 -2.12 -0.21 -34.12
C MET A 836 -1.88 0.91 -33.11
N ILE A 837 -0.95 0.76 -32.17
CA ILE A 837 -0.66 1.78 -31.16
C ILE A 837 -0.20 3.08 -31.82
N ARG A 838 0.68 3.03 -32.85
CA ARG A 838 1.11 4.23 -33.61
C ARG A 838 -0.03 4.93 -34.31
N ARG A 839 -1.05 4.18 -34.77
CA ARG A 839 -2.27 4.75 -35.35
C ARG A 839 -3.16 5.43 -34.33
N VAL A 840 -3.32 4.79 -33.17
CA VAL A 840 -4.21 5.22 -32.09
C VAL A 840 -3.63 6.40 -31.30
N VAL A 841 -2.30 6.41 -31.12
CA VAL A 841 -1.56 7.47 -30.41
C VAL A 841 -0.43 8.00 -31.29
N PRO A 842 -0.72 8.90 -32.24
CA PRO A 842 0.32 9.49 -33.09
C PRO A 842 1.28 10.35 -32.26
N GLY A 843 2.61 10.18 -32.49
CA GLY A 843 3.65 10.96 -31.84
C GLY A 843 4.33 10.27 -30.64
N VAL A 844 3.79 9.18 -30.12
CA VAL A 844 4.41 8.40 -29.06
C VAL A 844 5.58 7.57 -29.61
N LYS A 845 6.74 7.67 -28.97
CA LYS A 845 7.95 6.92 -29.33
C LYS A 845 7.87 5.50 -28.79
N ILE A 846 7.79 4.52 -29.71
CA ILE A 846 7.59 3.11 -29.38
C ILE A 846 8.83 2.33 -29.80
N ASP A 847 9.37 1.51 -28.87
CA ASP A 847 10.36 0.48 -29.19
C ASP A 847 9.85 -0.92 -28.81
N ILE A 848 10.42 -1.97 -29.39
CA ILE A 848 9.91 -3.34 -29.26
C ILE A 848 10.99 -4.22 -28.64
N ALA A 849 10.63 -5.02 -27.62
CA ALA A 849 11.51 -5.95 -26.92
C ALA A 849 10.90 -7.36 -26.83
N HIS A 850 11.58 -8.37 -27.38
CA HIS A 850 11.15 -9.77 -27.30
C HIS A 850 12.33 -10.76 -27.27
N GLY A 851 12.14 -12.00 -26.77
CA GLY A 851 13.20 -13.00 -26.52
C GLY A 851 13.95 -13.54 -27.73
N GLN A 852 13.46 -13.28 -28.94
CA GLN A 852 14.16 -13.64 -30.14
C GLN A 852 15.10 -12.54 -30.64
N LEU A 853 15.08 -11.35 -30.03
CA LEU A 853 16.08 -10.33 -30.34
C LEU A 853 17.45 -10.77 -29.86
N PRO A 854 18.51 -10.48 -30.63
CA PRO A 854 19.88 -10.65 -30.15
C PRO A 854 20.06 -9.90 -28.82
N GLU A 855 20.73 -10.52 -27.86
CA GLU A 855 20.86 -10.00 -26.49
C GLU A 855 21.35 -8.54 -26.44
N HIS A 856 22.30 -8.18 -27.31
CA HIS A 856 22.82 -6.81 -27.41
C HIS A 856 21.79 -5.78 -27.96
N GLN A 857 20.82 -6.20 -28.76
CA GLN A 857 19.74 -5.34 -29.24
C GLN A 857 18.70 -5.15 -28.15
N LEU A 858 18.34 -6.21 -27.45
CA LEU A 858 17.44 -6.16 -26.32
C LEU A 858 17.97 -5.20 -25.24
N GLU A 859 19.24 -5.32 -24.89
CA GLU A 859 19.91 -4.45 -23.93
C GLU A 859 19.90 -2.98 -24.37
N ARG A 860 20.13 -2.72 -25.67
CA ARG A 860 20.07 -1.37 -26.22
C ARG A 860 18.68 -0.76 -26.15
N VAL A 861 17.65 -1.53 -26.43
CA VAL A 861 16.24 -1.08 -26.35
C VAL A 861 15.89 -0.76 -24.88
N MET A 862 16.27 -1.64 -23.97
CA MET A 862 16.04 -1.43 -22.53
C MET A 862 16.75 -0.17 -22.00
N LYS A 863 18.01 0.06 -22.43
CA LYS A 863 18.76 1.26 -22.05
C LYS A 863 18.05 2.52 -22.54
N LYS A 864 17.62 2.58 -23.80
CA LYS A 864 16.86 3.73 -24.34
C LYS A 864 15.58 3.99 -23.53
N PHE A 865 14.90 2.94 -23.09
CA PHE A 865 13.69 3.08 -22.27
C PHE A 865 14.02 3.61 -20.88
N MET A 866 15.09 3.13 -20.25
CA MET A 866 15.55 3.67 -18.95
C MET A 866 16.02 5.13 -19.05
N ASP A 867 16.68 5.49 -20.16
CA ASP A 867 17.17 6.86 -20.43
C ASP A 867 16.03 7.82 -20.91
N LYS A 868 14.76 7.35 -20.90
CA LYS A 868 13.56 8.09 -21.34
C LYS A 868 13.59 8.56 -22.80
N GLU A 869 14.34 7.89 -23.66
CA GLU A 869 14.32 8.15 -25.09
C GLU A 869 13.07 7.58 -25.80
N VAL A 870 12.36 6.66 -25.12
CA VAL A 870 11.18 5.93 -25.59
C VAL A 870 10.06 6.06 -24.57
N ASP A 871 8.86 6.40 -25.01
CA ASP A 871 7.69 6.63 -24.17
C ASP A 871 6.93 5.33 -23.84
N LEU A 872 6.91 4.39 -24.81
CA LEU A 872 6.22 3.12 -24.67
C LEU A 872 7.12 1.95 -25.10
N LEU A 873 7.28 0.98 -24.22
CA LEU A 873 7.95 -0.27 -24.52
C LEU A 873 6.95 -1.39 -24.76
N LEU A 874 6.85 -1.84 -26.04
CA LEU A 874 6.04 -3.00 -26.39
C LEU A 874 6.88 -4.28 -26.27
N CYS A 875 6.48 -5.18 -25.39
CA CYS A 875 7.32 -6.31 -25.05
C CYS A 875 6.54 -7.62 -24.87
N THR A 876 7.26 -8.73 -24.90
CA THR A 876 6.76 -10.01 -24.39
C THR A 876 7.06 -10.12 -22.89
N SER A 877 6.75 -11.25 -22.27
CA SER A 877 7.04 -11.55 -20.85
C SER A 877 8.54 -11.54 -20.45
N ILE A 878 9.41 -10.91 -21.26
CA ILE A 878 10.84 -10.74 -20.97
C ILE A 878 11.09 -9.75 -19.85
N ILE A 879 10.17 -8.80 -19.63
CA ILE A 879 10.22 -7.88 -18.50
C ILE A 879 9.73 -8.63 -17.27
N GLU A 880 10.51 -9.59 -16.87
CA GLU A 880 10.29 -10.31 -15.65
C GLU A 880 11.09 -9.68 -14.52
N SER A 881 10.45 -9.51 -13.40
CA SER A 881 10.86 -9.09 -12.05
C SER A 881 12.28 -8.51 -11.82
N GLY A 882 12.34 -7.49 -11.02
CA GLY A 882 13.59 -6.93 -10.47
C GLY A 882 14.08 -5.66 -11.16
N LEU A 883 13.51 -5.22 -12.28
CA LEU A 883 13.85 -3.94 -12.89
C LEU A 883 13.05 -2.82 -12.24
N ASP A 884 13.75 -1.87 -11.63
CA ASP A 884 13.15 -0.64 -11.13
C ASP A 884 13.23 0.46 -12.20
N ILE A 885 12.08 0.87 -12.71
CA ILE A 885 11.95 1.97 -13.68
C ILE A 885 10.92 2.96 -13.12
N PRO A 886 11.36 3.94 -12.34
CA PRO A 886 10.46 4.87 -11.62
C PRO A 886 9.52 5.67 -12.52
N SER A 887 9.85 5.82 -13.79
CA SER A 887 9.03 6.53 -14.79
C SER A 887 7.94 5.68 -15.43
N ALA A 888 8.00 4.35 -15.32
CA ALA A 888 7.04 3.44 -15.94
C ALA A 888 5.94 3.04 -14.93
N ASN A 889 4.93 3.92 -14.77
CA ASN A 889 3.85 3.74 -13.79
C ASN A 889 2.59 3.11 -14.36
N THR A 890 2.53 2.88 -15.67
CA THR A 890 1.39 2.22 -16.32
C THR A 890 1.85 0.97 -17.08
N ILE A 891 1.18 -0.16 -16.82
CA ILE A 891 1.37 -1.40 -17.54
C ILE A 891 0.06 -1.84 -18.18
N ILE A 892 0.07 -2.10 -19.48
CA ILE A 892 -1.07 -2.63 -20.23
C ILE A 892 -0.75 -4.07 -20.63
N ILE A 893 -1.55 -5.02 -20.15
CA ILE A 893 -1.35 -6.44 -20.43
C ILE A 893 -2.42 -6.93 -21.40
N ASN A 894 -2.02 -7.14 -22.63
CA ASN A 894 -2.91 -7.66 -23.67
C ASN A 894 -3.09 -9.18 -23.51
N ARG A 895 -4.34 -9.64 -23.42
CA ARG A 895 -4.68 -11.05 -23.17
C ARG A 895 -4.18 -11.55 -21.83
N ALA A 896 -4.53 -10.83 -20.76
CA ALA A 896 -4.19 -11.21 -19.38
C ALA A 896 -4.68 -12.63 -19.01
N ASP A 897 -5.70 -13.15 -19.70
CA ASP A 897 -6.17 -14.54 -19.59
C ASP A 897 -5.10 -15.60 -19.91
N GLN A 898 -4.00 -15.23 -20.57
CA GLN A 898 -2.90 -16.13 -20.92
C GLN A 898 -1.77 -16.16 -19.88
N PHE A 899 -1.86 -15.31 -18.86
CA PHE A 899 -0.87 -15.24 -17.79
C PHE A 899 -1.37 -15.98 -16.54
N GLY A 900 -0.45 -16.59 -15.80
CA GLY A 900 -0.75 -17.11 -14.48
C GLY A 900 -0.88 -15.98 -13.45
N LEU A 901 -1.68 -16.17 -12.40
CA LEU A 901 -1.85 -15.18 -11.33
C LEU A 901 -0.52 -14.76 -10.69
N ALA A 902 0.43 -15.69 -10.56
CA ALA A 902 1.77 -15.39 -10.04
C ALA A 902 2.63 -14.54 -11.01
N GLN A 903 2.23 -14.41 -12.28
CA GLN A 903 2.92 -13.60 -13.28
C GLN A 903 2.31 -12.20 -13.40
N LEU A 904 1.03 -12.07 -13.08
CA LEU A 904 0.29 -10.79 -13.02
C LEU A 904 0.50 -10.07 -11.71
#